data_9074e1e6e7a58f808e9a73a933182763
#
_entry.id   9074e1e6e7a58f808e9a73a933182763
#
_cell.length_a   1.000
_cell.length_b   1.000
_cell.length_c   1.000
_cell.angle_alpha   90.00
_cell.angle_beta   90.00
_cell.angle_gamma   90.00
#
_symmetry.space_group_name_H-M   'P 1'
#
loop_
_entity.id
_entity.type
_entity.pdbx_description
1 polymer ?
#
loop_
_entity_poly.entity_id
_entity_poly.type
_entity_poly.pdbx_seq_one_letter_code
_entity_poly.pdbx_strand_id
1 'polypeptide(L)'
;MKVKLLFTLIVLFGFGVSSWAQENKETEWIKVYFNMPGDSSVMQGVNISNDSWDLISTLENLIDSADFSVDLAIYDIEEMRVAEALARAKARGVRVRIVTDNHNRTDAGILDEKIWEAFRKADITSIDDDGDVYLPNGEILDNDLVNDGADMHHKFAVIDALSENKNDDYVWTGSTNLTYTGAYNTNNTIVIKDAEVAAVYLEEFEQMWGSDNEKPNPDRALFHKDKRDVSAHIFNVNGIKIEIYFAPINRDGTKPSVSDRIVEVINQEAQSDIRFQAFAITPNIPISKAIWNKSIDTSIQLEGIIDPGFFSRYRNTGAIWGSPEAQLGNRLILPARETRKLHSKLIIVDVNEETPDDEAVIIAGSYNFSNNAELSNDENTIIIFSDEIANQYYQNFKGVMSRAKGKSFGPSPKIDPEKFYEVYAVRDGAEFEIEIVPGFGYPVQLLGVEVPSIYAGEDSAYYFSGASASYLKNLLEGRRVRVFDYDGGEAYSAYNRFFAYVEIDIDGRTSSLNKEMLINGFGIYSEDFKQNEDSVKAFKNYEKIAKDNKRAIWKQESKIGTKVLRAKEIETGSAIEVVYPININTADQATLQLLPGIGKTYASRIIEYRLENKGFSSIEDLLKIKGIGAKRLARIRPLITLY
;
A
#
# COMPACT_ATOMS: atom_id res chain seq x y z
N MET A 1 28.82 -84.89 -16.81
CA MET A 1 28.89 -83.74 -15.91
C MET A 1 28.32 -82.58 -16.65
N LYS A 2 27.04 -82.20 -16.39
CA LYS A 2 26.36 -81.05 -16.99
C LYS A 2 26.14 -80.03 -15.88
N VAL A 3 26.83 -78.93 -15.99
CA VAL A 3 26.64 -77.76 -15.09
C VAL A 3 25.44 -76.98 -15.60
N LYS A 4 24.39 -76.88 -14.79
CA LYS A 4 23.24 -75.97 -15.03
C LYS A 4 23.60 -74.62 -14.51
N LEU A 5 23.65 -73.65 -15.39
CA LEU A 5 23.73 -72.23 -15.06
C LEU A 5 22.31 -71.69 -14.73
N LEU A 6 22.09 -71.24 -13.52
CA LEU A 6 20.85 -70.67 -13.07
C LEU A 6 20.96 -69.12 -13.29
N PHE A 7 20.23 -68.61 -14.26
CA PHE A 7 20.10 -67.16 -14.44
C PHE A 7 19.02 -66.64 -13.47
N THR A 8 19.45 -65.92 -12.46
CA THR A 8 18.53 -65.16 -11.59
C THR A 8 18.24 -63.81 -12.26
N LEU A 9 17.00 -63.60 -12.72
CA LEU A 9 16.50 -62.36 -13.27
C LEU A 9 16.19 -61.42 -12.10
N ILE A 10 17.05 -60.45 -11.83
CA ILE A 10 16.74 -59.34 -10.91
C ILE A 10 15.92 -58.32 -11.69
N VAL A 11 14.63 -58.29 -11.42
CA VAL A 11 13.74 -57.19 -11.87
C VAL A 11 13.95 -56.05 -10.92
N LEU A 12 14.77 -55.08 -11.31
CA LEU A 12 14.85 -53.77 -10.68
C LEU A 12 13.57 -53.00 -11.04
N PHE A 13 12.61 -52.98 -10.12
CA PHE A 13 11.58 -51.94 -10.13
C PHE A 13 12.25 -50.60 -9.82
N GLY A 14 12.63 -49.91 -10.87
CA GLY A 14 12.96 -48.51 -10.78
C GLY A 14 11.69 -47.75 -10.44
N PHE A 15 11.47 -47.42 -9.17
CA PHE A 15 10.58 -46.30 -8.82
C PHE A 15 11.26 -45.03 -9.33
N GLY A 16 10.94 -44.67 -10.56
CA GLY A 16 11.14 -43.32 -11.04
C GLY A 16 10.25 -42.43 -10.20
N VAL A 17 10.84 -41.81 -9.20
CA VAL A 17 10.25 -40.59 -8.60
C VAL A 17 10.40 -39.53 -9.66
N SER A 18 9.44 -39.48 -10.60
CA SER A 18 9.19 -38.25 -11.34
C SER A 18 8.64 -37.29 -10.32
N SER A 19 9.51 -36.42 -9.76
CA SER A 19 9.08 -35.18 -9.17
C SER A 19 8.50 -34.35 -10.31
N TRP A 20 7.25 -34.60 -10.61
CA TRP A 20 6.44 -33.61 -11.29
C TRP A 20 6.26 -32.55 -10.24
N ALA A 21 7.03 -31.47 -10.34
CA ALA A 21 6.57 -30.18 -9.86
C ALA A 21 5.26 -29.97 -10.63
N GLN A 22 4.15 -30.15 -9.95
CA GLN A 22 2.86 -29.75 -10.43
C GLN A 22 2.92 -28.23 -10.33
N GLU A 23 3.36 -27.57 -11.42
CA GLU A 23 3.18 -26.13 -11.57
C GLU A 23 1.70 -25.89 -11.38
N ASN A 24 1.36 -25.10 -10.39
CA ASN A 24 0.00 -24.69 -10.11
C ASN A 24 -0.52 -23.93 -11.34
N LYS A 25 -1.37 -24.57 -12.13
CA LYS A 25 -1.87 -24.00 -13.40
C LYS A 25 -2.75 -22.78 -13.16
N GLU A 26 -3.40 -22.69 -12.01
CA GLU A 26 -4.28 -21.56 -11.67
C GLU A 26 -3.50 -20.26 -11.46
N THR A 27 -2.35 -20.34 -10.81
CA THR A 27 -1.50 -19.17 -10.50
C THR A 27 -0.73 -18.60 -11.71
N GLU A 28 -0.82 -19.22 -12.87
CA GLU A 28 -0.27 -18.64 -14.10
C GLU A 28 -1.13 -17.48 -14.62
N TRP A 29 -2.47 -17.57 -14.48
CA TRP A 29 -3.46 -16.66 -15.05
C TRP A 29 -3.97 -15.63 -14.06
N ILE A 30 -4.10 -16.00 -12.78
CA ILE A 30 -4.50 -15.10 -11.70
C ILE A 30 -3.44 -15.20 -10.60
N LYS A 31 -2.73 -14.11 -10.32
CA LYS A 31 -1.72 -14.01 -9.26
C LYS A 31 -2.18 -13.02 -8.21
N VAL A 32 -2.09 -13.43 -6.96
CA VAL A 32 -2.39 -12.54 -5.82
C VAL A 32 -1.12 -12.30 -5.01
N TYR A 33 -0.94 -11.07 -4.55
CA TYR A 33 0.25 -10.63 -3.83
C TYR A 33 -0.15 -9.89 -2.57
N PHE A 34 0.64 -10.06 -1.52
CA PHE A 34 0.41 -9.44 -0.21
C PHE A 34 1.70 -8.79 0.27
N ASN A 35 1.61 -7.59 0.84
CA ASN A 35 2.77 -6.93 1.42
C ASN A 35 2.97 -7.23 2.91
N MET A 36 2.13 -8.06 3.51
CA MET A 36 2.28 -8.54 4.88
C MET A 36 2.35 -10.06 4.92
N PRO A 37 3.26 -10.64 5.73
CA PRO A 37 3.46 -12.07 5.74
C PRO A 37 2.22 -12.83 6.18
N GLY A 38 1.92 -13.88 5.44
CA GLY A 38 0.90 -14.87 5.74
C GLY A 38 1.36 -15.89 6.77
N ASP A 39 0.46 -16.74 7.21
CA ASP A 39 0.71 -17.90 8.06
C ASP A 39 0.70 -19.19 7.22
N SER A 40 1.86 -19.62 6.79
CA SER A 40 1.99 -20.83 5.96
C SER A 40 1.60 -22.14 6.68
N SER A 41 1.33 -22.10 7.99
CA SER A 41 0.83 -23.29 8.72
C SER A 41 -0.57 -23.73 8.28
N VAL A 42 -1.30 -22.84 7.58
CA VAL A 42 -2.63 -23.15 7.01
C VAL A 42 -2.57 -23.34 5.49
N MET A 43 -1.37 -23.45 4.91
CA MET A 43 -1.16 -23.74 3.51
C MET A 43 -1.72 -25.11 3.14
N GLN A 44 -2.45 -25.17 2.04
CA GLN A 44 -2.95 -26.43 1.47
C GLN A 44 -2.00 -26.90 0.36
N GLY A 45 -1.52 -28.12 0.48
CA GLY A 45 -0.59 -28.70 -0.49
C GLY A 45 0.73 -27.93 -0.58
N VAL A 46 1.06 -27.42 -1.76
CA VAL A 46 2.25 -26.60 -2.05
C VAL A 46 1.90 -25.14 -2.37
N ASN A 47 0.67 -24.74 -2.08
CA ASN A 47 0.09 -23.43 -2.42
C ASN A 47 0.50 -22.35 -1.40
N ILE A 48 1.73 -21.88 -1.48
CA ILE A 48 2.21 -20.79 -0.62
C ILE A 48 1.71 -19.44 -1.12
N SER A 49 1.29 -18.55 -0.20
CA SER A 49 0.91 -17.18 -0.56
C SER A 49 2.11 -16.39 -1.10
N ASN A 50 1.86 -15.54 -2.11
CA ASN A 50 2.87 -14.64 -2.67
C ASN A 50 3.05 -13.41 -1.77
N ASP A 51 3.88 -13.51 -0.76
CA ASP A 51 4.18 -12.40 0.14
C ASP A 51 5.26 -11.52 -0.50
N SER A 52 4.82 -10.55 -1.31
CA SER A 52 5.70 -9.54 -1.90
C SER A 52 5.58 -8.26 -1.09
N TRP A 53 6.64 -7.90 -0.38
CA TRP A 53 6.68 -6.64 0.38
C TRP A 53 6.54 -5.41 -0.51
N ASP A 54 6.85 -5.54 -1.79
CA ASP A 54 6.80 -4.47 -2.77
C ASP A 54 5.69 -4.73 -3.81
N LEU A 55 4.44 -4.42 -3.45
CA LEU A 55 3.30 -4.53 -4.38
C LEU A 55 3.42 -3.57 -5.56
N ILE A 56 4.13 -2.46 -5.41
CA ILE A 56 4.33 -1.46 -6.46
C ILE A 56 5.18 -2.04 -7.59
N SER A 57 6.17 -2.88 -7.27
CA SER A 57 6.99 -3.54 -8.29
C SER A 57 6.18 -4.44 -9.23
N THR A 58 5.05 -4.98 -8.79
CA THR A 58 4.18 -5.79 -9.64
C THR A 58 3.60 -4.96 -10.79
N LEU A 59 3.20 -3.72 -10.52
CA LEU A 59 2.73 -2.78 -11.53
C LEU A 59 3.89 -2.24 -12.38
N GLU A 60 5.00 -1.85 -11.76
CA GLU A 60 6.18 -1.34 -12.46
C GLU A 60 6.66 -2.36 -13.51
N ASN A 61 6.74 -3.64 -13.15
CA ASN A 61 7.15 -4.70 -14.07
C ASN A 61 6.17 -4.86 -15.26
N LEU A 62 4.86 -4.77 -15.02
CA LEU A 62 3.86 -4.83 -16.08
C LEU A 62 3.98 -3.63 -17.02
N ILE A 63 4.14 -2.41 -16.49
CA ILE A 63 4.34 -1.20 -17.30
C ILE A 63 5.63 -1.30 -18.13
N ASP A 64 6.72 -1.81 -17.52
CA ASP A 64 7.99 -1.97 -18.24
C ASP A 64 7.94 -3.08 -19.31
N SER A 65 7.06 -4.06 -19.16
CA SER A 65 6.82 -5.12 -20.16
C SER A 65 5.78 -4.75 -21.23
N ALA A 66 5.04 -3.66 -21.06
CA ALA A 66 4.02 -3.23 -22.01
C ALA A 66 4.61 -2.88 -23.36
N ASP A 67 3.99 -3.41 -24.42
CA ASP A 67 4.40 -3.18 -25.81
C ASP A 67 3.43 -2.24 -26.57
N PHE A 68 2.17 -2.11 -26.10
CA PHE A 68 1.12 -1.44 -26.85
C PHE A 68 0.42 -0.32 -26.07
N SER A 69 -0.12 -0.62 -24.87
CA SER A 69 -0.89 0.35 -24.09
C SER A 69 -0.81 0.12 -22.60
N VAL A 70 -0.89 1.22 -21.85
CA VAL A 70 -1.08 1.27 -20.41
C VAL A 70 -2.20 2.27 -20.11
N ASP A 71 -3.29 1.80 -19.54
CA ASP A 71 -4.44 2.58 -19.14
C ASP A 71 -4.58 2.46 -17.61
N LEU A 72 -4.21 3.51 -16.88
CA LEU A 72 -4.12 3.54 -15.41
C LEU A 72 -5.23 4.39 -14.82
N ALA A 73 -6.13 3.78 -14.02
CA ALA A 73 -7.09 4.48 -13.17
C ALA A 73 -6.67 4.33 -11.70
N ILE A 74 -6.31 5.42 -11.07
CA ILE A 74 -5.71 5.39 -9.74
C ILE A 74 -6.15 6.57 -8.87
N TYR A 75 -6.71 6.26 -7.69
CA TYR A 75 -7.16 7.23 -6.71
C TYR A 75 -6.05 8.17 -6.26
N ASP A 76 -4.91 7.61 -5.88
CA ASP A 76 -3.87 8.32 -5.16
C ASP A 76 -2.50 7.92 -5.74
N ILE A 77 -1.75 8.89 -6.28
CA ILE A 77 -0.47 8.64 -6.95
C ILE A 77 0.62 9.60 -6.46
N GLU A 78 1.59 9.06 -5.73
CA GLU A 78 2.79 9.75 -5.22
C GLU A 78 4.07 8.98 -5.55
N GLU A 79 3.95 7.76 -6.10
CA GLU A 79 5.08 6.87 -6.36
C GLU A 79 5.81 7.22 -7.67
N MET A 80 6.95 7.90 -7.53
CA MET A 80 7.76 8.30 -8.69
C MET A 80 8.24 7.12 -9.53
N ARG A 81 8.46 5.95 -8.93
CA ARG A 81 8.86 4.74 -9.69
C ARG A 81 7.82 4.41 -10.77
N VAL A 82 6.54 4.55 -10.42
CA VAL A 82 5.45 4.32 -11.37
C VAL A 82 5.42 5.41 -12.44
N ALA A 83 5.56 6.68 -12.06
CA ALA A 83 5.64 7.78 -13.03
C ALA A 83 6.84 7.62 -13.99
N GLU A 84 7.98 7.19 -13.47
CA GLU A 84 9.17 6.89 -14.28
C GLU A 84 8.96 5.66 -15.18
N ALA A 85 8.27 4.61 -14.73
CA ALA A 85 7.92 3.46 -15.55
C ALA A 85 6.98 3.86 -16.70
N LEU A 86 5.95 4.66 -16.41
CA LEU A 86 5.04 5.22 -17.41
C LEU A 86 5.80 6.08 -18.45
N ALA A 87 6.75 6.90 -17.98
CA ALA A 87 7.61 7.67 -18.86
C ALA A 87 8.49 6.78 -19.75
N ARG A 88 9.06 5.68 -19.22
CA ARG A 88 9.80 4.69 -20.00
C ARG A 88 8.91 3.99 -21.04
N ALA A 89 7.69 3.62 -20.66
CA ALA A 89 6.71 3.04 -21.59
C ALA A 89 6.38 4.02 -22.73
N LYS A 90 6.07 5.27 -22.42
CA LYS A 90 5.81 6.32 -23.41
C LYS A 90 7.01 6.52 -24.35
N ALA A 91 8.23 6.52 -23.82
CA ALA A 91 9.46 6.65 -24.62
C ALA A 91 9.69 5.44 -25.57
N ARG A 92 9.17 4.26 -25.25
CA ARG A 92 9.14 3.09 -26.13
C ARG A 92 8.06 3.19 -27.24
N GLY A 93 7.16 4.16 -27.17
CA GLY A 93 6.04 4.33 -28.08
C GLY A 93 4.74 3.66 -27.60
N VAL A 94 4.71 3.19 -26.38
CA VAL A 94 3.50 2.66 -25.74
C VAL A 94 2.49 3.79 -25.51
N ARG A 95 1.20 3.55 -25.80
CA ARG A 95 0.14 4.49 -25.46
C ARG A 95 -0.06 4.50 -23.94
N VAL A 96 0.04 5.67 -23.33
CA VAL A 96 -0.17 5.84 -21.88
C VAL A 96 -1.30 6.82 -21.63
N ARG A 97 -2.33 6.40 -20.87
CA ARG A 97 -3.46 7.21 -20.45
C ARG A 97 -3.65 7.09 -18.95
N ILE A 98 -4.01 8.18 -18.27
CA ILE A 98 -4.13 8.21 -16.81
C ILE A 98 -5.42 8.91 -16.41
N VAL A 99 -6.23 8.23 -15.60
CA VAL A 99 -7.38 8.77 -14.88
C VAL A 99 -7.05 8.80 -13.40
N THR A 100 -7.31 9.91 -12.72
CA THR A 100 -7.00 10.08 -11.29
C THR A 100 -8.11 10.84 -10.58
N ASP A 101 -8.03 10.93 -9.26
CA ASP A 101 -8.92 11.74 -8.44
C ASP A 101 -8.42 13.19 -8.35
N ASN A 102 -9.33 14.13 -8.25
CA ASN A 102 -9.03 15.55 -8.19
C ASN A 102 -8.26 15.97 -6.91
N HIS A 103 -8.29 15.16 -5.85
CA HIS A 103 -7.53 15.47 -4.63
C HIS A 103 -6.01 15.44 -4.86
N ASN A 104 -5.51 14.74 -5.87
CA ASN A 104 -4.10 14.75 -6.25
C ASN A 104 -3.63 16.13 -6.76
N ARG A 105 -4.57 16.97 -7.13
CA ARG A 105 -4.34 18.33 -7.64
C ARG A 105 -4.29 19.40 -6.55
N THR A 106 -5.00 19.18 -5.45
CA THR A 106 -5.22 20.23 -4.44
C THR A 106 -4.01 20.41 -3.55
N ASP A 107 -3.68 21.65 -3.18
CA ASP A 107 -2.78 22.14 -2.08
C ASP A 107 -1.88 21.09 -1.37
N ALA A 108 -1.86 19.86 -1.84
CA ALA A 108 -1.25 18.70 -1.18
C ALA A 108 0.24 18.83 -1.20
N GLY A 109 0.88 19.50 -1.90
CA GLY A 109 2.29 19.66 -1.77
C GLY A 109 3.09 19.13 -2.95
N ILE A 110 4.35 19.21 -2.78
CA ILE A 110 5.40 19.10 -3.79
C ILE A 110 5.44 17.73 -4.49
N LEU A 111 4.88 16.68 -3.87
CA LEU A 111 4.87 15.34 -4.49
C LEU A 111 3.96 15.28 -5.71
N ASP A 112 2.77 15.84 -5.59
CA ASP A 112 1.81 15.87 -6.69
C ASP A 112 2.38 16.71 -7.86
N GLU A 113 3.00 17.85 -7.56
CA GLU A 113 3.72 18.65 -8.56
C GLU A 113 4.80 17.85 -9.30
N LYS A 114 5.51 16.94 -8.62
CA LYS A 114 6.57 16.14 -9.26
C LYS A 114 6.04 15.03 -10.15
N ILE A 115 4.99 14.37 -9.75
CA ILE A 115 4.30 13.39 -10.58
C ILE A 115 3.81 14.09 -11.87
N TRP A 116 3.14 15.22 -11.74
CA TRP A 116 2.67 16.00 -12.90
C TRP A 116 3.84 16.54 -13.76
N GLU A 117 4.94 16.92 -13.15
CA GLU A 117 6.14 17.31 -13.89
C GLU A 117 6.74 16.14 -14.65
N ALA A 118 6.76 14.93 -14.08
CA ALA A 118 7.23 13.73 -14.77
C ALA A 118 6.33 13.39 -15.96
N PHE A 119 5.00 13.48 -15.78
CA PHE A 119 4.05 13.26 -16.87
C PHE A 119 4.19 14.27 -17.99
N ARG A 120 4.31 15.56 -17.67
CA ARG A 120 4.56 16.62 -18.68
C ARG A 120 5.85 16.37 -19.48
N LYS A 121 6.94 16.02 -18.79
CA LYS A 121 8.21 15.72 -19.45
C LYS A 121 8.14 14.50 -20.37
N ALA A 122 7.30 13.54 -20.04
CA ALA A 122 7.11 12.31 -20.80
C ALA A 122 6.03 12.42 -21.88
N ASP A 123 5.42 13.59 -22.08
CA ASP A 123 4.31 13.81 -23.01
C ASP A 123 3.09 12.92 -22.70
N ILE A 124 2.76 12.79 -21.41
CA ILE A 124 1.61 12.04 -20.92
C ILE A 124 0.50 13.02 -20.54
N THR A 125 -0.70 12.77 -21.05
CA THR A 125 -1.92 13.48 -20.67
C THR A 125 -2.68 12.69 -19.61
N SER A 126 -3.36 13.38 -18.69
CA SER A 126 -4.25 12.78 -17.69
C SER A 126 -5.54 13.58 -17.55
N ILE A 127 -6.55 12.95 -16.97
CA ILE A 127 -7.83 13.56 -16.60
C ILE A 127 -8.16 13.18 -15.16
N ASP A 128 -8.77 14.10 -14.41
CA ASP A 128 -9.32 13.80 -13.08
C ASP A 128 -10.85 13.70 -13.09
N ASP A 129 -11.44 13.39 -11.95
CA ASP A 129 -12.88 13.17 -11.80
C ASP A 129 -13.71 14.46 -11.71
N ASP A 130 -13.09 15.63 -11.68
CA ASP A 130 -13.72 16.92 -12.02
C ASP A 130 -13.76 17.16 -13.53
N GLY A 131 -13.12 16.27 -14.32
CA GLY A 131 -13.01 16.40 -15.77
C GLY A 131 -11.91 17.34 -16.23
N ASP A 132 -11.04 17.78 -15.33
CA ASP A 132 -9.90 18.61 -15.68
C ASP A 132 -8.85 17.79 -16.40
N VAL A 133 -8.37 18.32 -17.53
CA VAL A 133 -7.37 17.67 -18.37
C VAL A 133 -6.02 18.35 -18.21
N TYR A 134 -5.03 17.56 -17.82
CA TYR A 134 -3.64 17.99 -17.62
C TYR A 134 -2.83 17.69 -18.86
N LEU A 135 -2.46 18.75 -19.60
CA LEU A 135 -1.74 18.62 -20.84
C LEU A 135 -0.21 18.66 -20.64
N PRO A 136 0.56 17.99 -21.51
CA PRO A 136 2.04 17.99 -21.44
C PRO A 136 2.69 19.38 -21.51
N ASN A 137 2.05 20.36 -22.15
CA ASN A 137 2.53 21.75 -22.22
C ASN A 137 2.36 22.53 -20.90
N GLY A 138 1.76 21.89 -19.88
CA GLY A 138 1.48 22.49 -18.58
C GLY A 138 0.14 23.26 -18.51
N GLU A 139 -0.64 23.27 -19.59
CA GLU A 139 -1.99 23.82 -19.59
C GLU A 139 -2.94 22.83 -18.91
N ILE A 140 -3.86 23.36 -18.13
CA ILE A 140 -4.97 22.62 -17.53
C ILE A 140 -6.22 23.09 -18.23
N LEU A 141 -6.93 22.17 -18.88
CA LEU A 141 -8.26 22.44 -19.40
C LEU A 141 -9.26 22.21 -18.27
N ASP A 142 -9.64 23.31 -17.64
CA ASP A 142 -10.57 23.34 -16.51
C ASP A 142 -11.98 23.00 -17.03
N ASN A 143 -12.62 22.01 -16.43
CA ASN A 143 -13.95 21.54 -16.77
C ASN A 143 -14.75 21.37 -15.48
N ASP A 144 -15.83 22.12 -15.33
CA ASP A 144 -16.70 22.07 -14.16
C ASP A 144 -17.63 20.83 -14.18
N LEU A 145 -17.11 19.60 -14.27
CA LEU A 145 -17.90 18.42 -13.96
C LEU A 145 -18.26 18.45 -12.48
N VAL A 146 -19.55 18.24 -12.17
CA VAL A 146 -20.01 18.30 -10.79
C VAL A 146 -19.55 17.08 -10.02
N ASN A 147 -18.52 17.25 -9.22
CA ASN A 147 -18.11 16.27 -8.23
C ASN A 147 -18.76 16.59 -6.88
N ASP A 148 -19.81 15.85 -6.50
CA ASP A 148 -20.53 16.01 -5.23
C ASP A 148 -19.73 15.56 -3.99
N GLY A 149 -18.37 15.52 -4.08
CA GLY A 149 -17.47 15.03 -3.04
C GLY A 149 -17.36 13.52 -3.00
N ALA A 150 -17.63 12.87 -4.12
CA ALA A 150 -17.29 11.49 -4.39
C ALA A 150 -15.80 11.36 -4.73
N ASP A 151 -15.24 10.17 -4.61
CA ASP A 151 -13.85 9.88 -4.96
C ASP A 151 -13.80 8.97 -6.20
N MET A 152 -12.93 9.26 -7.18
CA MET A 152 -12.50 8.28 -8.18
C MET A 152 -11.55 7.29 -7.50
N HIS A 153 -12.13 6.34 -6.77
CA HIS A 153 -11.39 5.49 -5.83
C HIS A 153 -10.89 4.17 -6.44
N HIS A 154 -10.89 4.04 -7.75
CA HIS A 154 -10.29 2.91 -8.46
C HIS A 154 -8.78 2.76 -8.18
N LYS A 155 -8.31 1.54 -8.31
CA LYS A 155 -6.90 1.16 -8.29
C LYS A 155 -6.74 0.02 -9.27
N PHE A 156 -6.62 0.36 -10.56
CA PHE A 156 -6.34 -0.63 -11.58
C PHE A 156 -5.52 -0.08 -12.74
N ALA A 157 -4.82 -0.96 -13.40
CA ALA A 157 -4.17 -0.71 -14.69
C ALA A 157 -4.55 -1.81 -15.67
N VAL A 158 -4.77 -1.42 -16.92
CA VAL A 158 -5.01 -2.31 -18.06
C VAL A 158 -3.78 -2.22 -18.96
N ILE A 159 -3.17 -3.35 -19.25
CA ILE A 159 -1.93 -3.45 -20.03
C ILE A 159 -2.24 -4.19 -21.32
N ASP A 160 -1.84 -3.60 -22.45
CA ASP A 160 -1.87 -4.15 -23.81
C ASP A 160 -3.22 -4.60 -24.37
N ALA A 161 -4.34 -4.31 -23.71
CA ALA A 161 -5.69 -4.74 -24.13
C ALA A 161 -6.10 -4.30 -25.55
N LEU A 162 -5.36 -3.37 -26.14
CA LEU A 162 -5.57 -2.91 -27.52
C LEU A 162 -4.69 -3.62 -28.55
N SER A 163 -3.80 -4.50 -28.09
CA SER A 163 -2.94 -5.30 -28.98
C SER A 163 -3.78 -6.33 -29.75
N GLU A 164 -3.27 -6.80 -30.88
CA GLU A 164 -3.86 -7.95 -31.60
C GLU A 164 -3.54 -9.27 -30.89
N ASN A 165 -2.50 -9.29 -30.07
CA ASN A 165 -2.06 -10.46 -29.32
C ASN A 165 -2.80 -10.54 -27.99
N LYS A 166 -3.83 -11.38 -27.90
CA LYS A 166 -4.63 -11.54 -26.71
C LYS A 166 -3.98 -12.35 -25.57
N ASN A 167 -2.69 -12.70 -25.71
CA ASN A 167 -1.93 -13.41 -24.68
C ASN A 167 -1.05 -12.48 -23.83
N ASP A 168 -1.06 -11.18 -24.08
CA ASP A 168 -0.32 -10.14 -23.34
C ASP A 168 -1.22 -9.11 -22.65
N ASP A 169 -2.53 -9.35 -22.66
CA ASP A 169 -3.52 -8.51 -22.00
C ASP A 169 -3.52 -8.81 -20.49
N TYR A 170 -3.24 -7.79 -19.66
CA TYR A 170 -3.24 -7.92 -18.20
C TYR A 170 -4.10 -6.86 -17.53
N VAL A 171 -4.65 -7.24 -16.39
CA VAL A 171 -5.22 -6.31 -15.39
C VAL A 171 -4.42 -6.41 -14.11
N TRP A 172 -3.99 -5.28 -13.60
CA TRP A 172 -3.48 -5.10 -12.25
C TRP A 172 -4.54 -4.39 -11.42
N THR A 173 -4.93 -4.92 -10.25
CA THR A 173 -5.94 -4.31 -9.37
C THR A 173 -5.73 -4.72 -7.92
N GLY A 174 -6.59 -4.24 -7.01
CA GLY A 174 -6.57 -4.59 -5.59
C GLY A 174 -6.86 -3.41 -4.68
N SER A 175 -6.27 -3.43 -3.48
CA SER A 175 -6.46 -2.37 -2.48
C SER A 175 -5.32 -1.33 -2.43
N THR A 176 -4.27 -1.51 -3.22
CA THR A 176 -3.01 -0.76 -3.13
C THR A 176 -3.11 0.62 -3.76
N ASN A 177 -2.94 1.68 -2.98
CA ASN A 177 -2.69 3.03 -3.50
C ASN A 177 -1.23 3.17 -3.92
N LEU A 178 -0.98 3.97 -4.97
CA LEU A 178 0.37 4.28 -5.43
C LEU A 178 0.98 5.44 -4.63
N THR A 179 0.99 5.30 -3.30
CA THR A 179 1.55 6.28 -2.38
C THR A 179 2.56 5.62 -1.48
N TYR A 180 3.45 6.41 -0.91
CA TYR A 180 4.38 5.90 0.09
C TYR A 180 3.65 5.20 1.25
N THR A 181 2.60 5.81 1.78
CA THR A 181 1.83 5.16 2.83
C THR A 181 1.08 3.93 2.33
N GLY A 182 0.65 3.95 1.06
CA GLY A 182 0.01 2.82 0.37
C GLY A 182 0.89 1.59 0.32
N ALA A 183 2.17 1.75 -0.01
CA ALA A 183 3.13 0.67 -0.07
C ALA A 183 3.32 -0.07 1.27
N TYR A 184 3.11 0.62 2.41
CA TYR A 184 3.29 0.06 3.75
C TYR A 184 2.00 -0.26 4.51
N ASN A 185 0.84 0.10 3.98
CA ASN A 185 -0.45 -0.35 4.53
C ASN A 185 -0.63 -1.84 4.24
N THR A 186 -1.34 -2.56 5.09
CA THR A 186 -1.71 -3.95 4.79
C THR A 186 -2.65 -3.98 3.60
N ASN A 187 -2.14 -4.40 2.46
CA ASN A 187 -2.80 -4.40 1.16
C ASN A 187 -2.68 -5.75 0.46
N ASN A 188 -3.47 -5.90 -0.60
CA ASN A 188 -3.32 -6.95 -1.60
C ASN A 188 -3.32 -6.36 -3.01
N THR A 189 -2.74 -7.11 -3.93
CA THR A 189 -2.75 -6.84 -5.36
C THR A 189 -3.12 -8.11 -6.11
N ILE A 190 -3.90 -7.97 -7.15
CA ILE A 190 -4.33 -9.05 -8.05
C ILE A 190 -3.83 -8.72 -9.45
N VAL A 191 -3.19 -9.66 -10.09
CA VAL A 191 -2.78 -9.57 -11.50
C VAL A 191 -3.50 -10.68 -12.26
N ILE A 192 -4.29 -10.29 -13.26
CA ILE A 192 -5.06 -11.21 -14.10
C ILE A 192 -4.53 -11.12 -15.52
N LYS A 193 -4.22 -12.25 -16.12
CA LYS A 193 -3.83 -12.38 -17.51
C LYS A 193 -5.02 -12.96 -18.29
N ASP A 194 -5.87 -12.09 -18.83
CA ASP A 194 -7.03 -12.49 -19.59
C ASP A 194 -7.59 -11.32 -20.42
N ALA A 195 -7.83 -11.56 -21.70
CA ALA A 195 -8.25 -10.53 -22.64
C ALA A 195 -9.71 -10.07 -22.44
N GLU A 196 -10.60 -10.94 -22.01
CA GLU A 196 -12.01 -10.58 -21.77
C GLU A 196 -12.11 -9.71 -20.50
N VAL A 197 -11.35 -10.07 -19.48
CA VAL A 197 -11.23 -9.29 -18.25
C VAL A 197 -10.58 -7.93 -18.52
N ALA A 198 -9.50 -7.90 -19.30
CA ALA A 198 -8.84 -6.65 -19.67
C ALA A 198 -9.76 -5.73 -20.47
N ALA A 199 -10.58 -6.28 -21.39
CA ALA A 199 -11.55 -5.51 -22.15
C ALA A 199 -12.59 -4.84 -21.24
N VAL A 200 -13.07 -5.52 -20.20
CA VAL A 200 -14.07 -4.99 -19.26
C VAL A 200 -13.49 -3.86 -18.40
N TYR A 201 -12.28 -3.99 -17.91
CA TYR A 201 -11.61 -2.90 -17.21
C TYR A 201 -11.28 -1.72 -18.14
N LEU A 202 -11.00 -2.00 -19.41
CA LEU A 202 -10.82 -0.96 -20.43
C LEU A 202 -12.13 -0.21 -20.71
N GLU A 203 -13.28 -0.90 -20.80
CA GLU A 203 -14.60 -0.25 -20.93
C GLU A 203 -14.88 0.70 -19.75
N GLU A 204 -14.57 0.30 -18.54
CA GLU A 204 -14.70 1.16 -17.35
C GLU A 204 -13.76 2.37 -17.42
N PHE A 205 -12.52 2.16 -17.83
CA PHE A 205 -11.56 3.24 -18.04
C PHE A 205 -12.04 4.23 -19.10
N GLU A 206 -12.52 3.75 -20.23
CA GLU A 206 -12.96 4.57 -21.38
C GLU A 206 -14.21 5.41 -21.07
N GLN A 207 -15.07 4.98 -20.15
CA GLN A 207 -16.15 5.84 -19.64
C GLN A 207 -15.59 7.08 -18.97
N MET A 208 -14.60 6.92 -18.08
CA MET A 208 -13.96 8.03 -17.36
C MET A 208 -13.05 8.87 -18.27
N TRP A 209 -12.41 8.26 -19.27
CA TRP A 209 -11.58 8.94 -20.25
C TRP A 209 -12.41 9.72 -21.30
N GLY A 210 -13.65 9.30 -21.53
CA GLY A 210 -14.59 9.92 -22.47
C GLY A 210 -14.29 9.68 -23.95
N SER A 211 -13.28 8.89 -24.29
CA SER A 211 -12.91 8.56 -25.67
C SER A 211 -12.14 7.25 -25.78
N ASP A 212 -12.05 6.71 -27.01
CA ASP A 212 -11.20 5.59 -27.40
C ASP A 212 -9.80 6.03 -27.87
N ASN A 213 -9.54 7.34 -27.87
CA ASN A 213 -8.34 7.95 -28.39
C ASN A 213 -7.26 8.16 -27.31
N GLU A 214 -6.09 8.61 -27.73
CA GLU A 214 -4.98 8.98 -26.83
C GLU A 214 -5.29 10.21 -25.95
N LYS A 215 -6.22 11.07 -26.41
CA LYS A 215 -6.65 12.27 -25.68
C LYS A 215 -8.00 12.07 -25.02
N PRO A 216 -8.17 12.51 -23.77
CA PRO A 216 -9.45 12.44 -23.10
C PRO A 216 -10.45 13.41 -23.76
N ASN A 217 -11.72 13.09 -23.57
CA ASN A 217 -12.82 13.99 -23.97
C ASN A 217 -13.67 14.30 -22.73
N PRO A 218 -13.39 15.41 -22.03
CA PRO A 218 -14.10 15.76 -20.81
C PRO A 218 -15.61 15.97 -21.01
N ASP A 219 -16.05 16.40 -22.20
CA ASP A 219 -17.49 16.57 -22.51
C ASP A 219 -18.25 15.23 -22.54
N ARG A 220 -17.54 14.10 -22.60
CA ARG A 220 -18.10 12.75 -22.68
C ARG A 220 -17.64 11.85 -21.54
N ALA A 221 -16.70 12.32 -20.73
CA ALA A 221 -16.24 11.61 -19.56
C ALA A 221 -17.38 11.40 -18.56
N LEU A 222 -17.48 10.20 -18.03
CA LEU A 222 -18.51 9.81 -17.07
C LEU A 222 -17.81 9.31 -15.80
N PHE A 223 -18.09 9.97 -14.70
CA PHE A 223 -17.60 9.59 -13.39
C PHE A 223 -18.76 9.31 -12.43
N HIS A 224 -18.50 8.58 -11.38
CA HIS A 224 -19.41 8.35 -10.27
C HIS A 224 -20.79 7.84 -10.73
N LYS A 225 -21.86 8.46 -10.26
CA LYS A 225 -23.25 8.09 -10.58
C LYS A 225 -23.63 8.22 -12.07
N ASP A 226 -22.83 8.92 -12.87
CA ASP A 226 -23.10 9.12 -14.29
C ASP A 226 -22.54 7.99 -15.16
N LYS A 227 -21.69 7.12 -14.61
CA LYS A 227 -21.22 5.89 -15.27
C LYS A 227 -22.37 4.90 -15.49
N ARG A 228 -22.15 4.00 -16.42
CA ARG A 228 -23.14 3.00 -16.84
C ARG A 228 -22.59 1.61 -16.64
N ASP A 229 -23.43 0.72 -16.16
CA ASP A 229 -23.15 -0.70 -16.14
C ASP A 229 -23.42 -1.29 -17.53
N VAL A 230 -22.37 -1.34 -18.34
CA VAL A 230 -22.44 -1.79 -19.75
C VAL A 230 -21.74 -3.12 -19.98
N SER A 231 -20.93 -3.57 -19.02
CA SER A 231 -20.02 -4.71 -19.16
C SER A 231 -20.69 -6.03 -18.75
N ALA A 232 -20.14 -7.14 -19.25
CA ALA A 232 -20.40 -8.45 -18.68
C ALA A 232 -19.77 -8.56 -17.28
N HIS A 233 -20.36 -9.38 -16.42
CA HIS A 233 -19.88 -9.53 -15.04
C HIS A 233 -19.21 -10.86 -14.76
N ILE A 234 -19.51 -11.92 -15.53
CA ILE A 234 -19.07 -13.30 -15.22
C ILE A 234 -18.13 -13.77 -16.30
N PHE A 235 -16.95 -14.22 -15.87
CA PHE A 235 -15.84 -14.67 -16.73
C PHE A 235 -15.33 -16.03 -16.27
N ASN A 236 -14.70 -16.74 -17.21
CA ASN A 236 -13.96 -17.97 -16.92
C ASN A 236 -12.51 -17.80 -17.34
N VAL A 237 -11.63 -17.54 -16.37
CA VAL A 237 -10.21 -17.39 -16.59
C VAL A 237 -9.52 -18.73 -16.40
N ASN A 238 -9.27 -19.43 -17.50
CA ASN A 238 -8.63 -20.75 -17.52
C ASN A 238 -9.26 -21.79 -16.56
N GLY A 239 -10.58 -21.79 -16.46
CA GLY A 239 -11.33 -22.71 -15.59
C GLY A 239 -11.79 -22.08 -14.27
N ILE A 240 -11.22 -20.95 -13.87
CA ILE A 240 -11.61 -20.23 -12.66
C ILE A 240 -12.77 -19.28 -12.98
N LYS A 241 -13.89 -19.44 -12.29
CA LYS A 241 -14.98 -18.47 -12.36
C LYS A 241 -14.61 -17.21 -11.61
N ILE A 242 -14.73 -16.07 -12.26
CA ILE A 242 -14.62 -14.76 -11.63
C ILE A 242 -15.80 -13.87 -11.99
N GLU A 243 -16.10 -12.93 -11.10
CA GLU A 243 -17.11 -11.90 -11.34
C GLU A 243 -16.49 -10.52 -11.07
N ILE A 244 -16.84 -9.54 -11.90
CA ILE A 244 -16.32 -8.18 -11.83
C ILE A 244 -17.48 -7.20 -11.78
N TYR A 245 -17.44 -6.28 -10.83
CA TYR A 245 -18.43 -5.24 -10.66
C TYR A 245 -17.76 -3.89 -10.41
N PHE A 246 -18.32 -2.85 -10.99
CA PHE A 246 -17.91 -1.47 -10.74
C PHE A 246 -19.03 -0.72 -10.01
N ALA A 247 -18.68 0.15 -9.08
CA ALA A 247 -19.60 1.04 -8.39
C ALA A 247 -19.23 2.50 -8.72
N PRO A 248 -20.17 3.44 -8.58
CA PRO A 248 -21.59 3.22 -8.37
C PRO A 248 -22.27 2.77 -9.66
N ILE A 249 -23.23 1.89 -9.54
CA ILE A 249 -24.05 1.48 -10.69
C ILE A 249 -25.19 2.48 -10.83
N ASN A 250 -25.41 3.01 -12.05
CA ASN A 250 -26.58 3.84 -12.32
C ASN A 250 -27.86 3.01 -12.12
N ARG A 251 -28.56 3.27 -11.02
CA ARG A 251 -29.68 2.45 -10.57
C ARG A 251 -30.96 2.85 -11.29
N ASP A 252 -31.23 2.23 -12.42
CA ASP A 252 -32.58 2.15 -12.95
C ASP A 252 -33.42 1.05 -12.25
N GLY A 253 -32.81 0.32 -11.28
CA GLY A 253 -33.44 -0.74 -10.51
C GLY A 253 -33.55 -2.08 -11.24
N THR A 254 -32.92 -2.22 -12.40
CA THR A 254 -33.00 -3.45 -13.22
C THR A 254 -31.85 -4.42 -12.93
N LYS A 255 -30.75 -3.96 -12.35
CA LYS A 255 -29.55 -4.77 -12.02
C LYS A 255 -29.23 -4.73 -10.53
N PRO A 256 -28.69 -5.83 -9.96
CA PRO A 256 -28.22 -5.84 -8.59
C PRO A 256 -27.03 -4.87 -8.43
N SER A 257 -26.96 -4.21 -7.30
CA SER A 257 -25.79 -3.42 -6.92
C SER A 257 -24.62 -4.32 -6.51
N VAL A 258 -23.42 -3.76 -6.38
CA VAL A 258 -22.25 -4.47 -5.84
C VAL A 258 -22.56 -5.06 -4.47
N SER A 259 -23.18 -4.25 -3.60
CA SER A 259 -23.62 -4.68 -2.26
C SER A 259 -24.63 -5.84 -2.32
N ASP A 260 -25.59 -5.77 -3.23
CA ASP A 260 -26.61 -6.82 -3.39
C ASP A 260 -25.96 -8.14 -3.81
N ARG A 261 -24.96 -8.10 -4.73
CA ARG A 261 -24.25 -9.30 -5.16
C ARG A 261 -23.39 -9.89 -4.07
N ILE A 262 -22.66 -9.05 -3.33
CA ILE A 262 -21.87 -9.51 -2.15
C ILE A 262 -22.79 -10.17 -1.12
N VAL A 263 -23.94 -9.59 -0.84
CA VAL A 263 -24.94 -10.15 0.10
C VAL A 263 -25.46 -11.48 -0.40
N GLU A 264 -25.73 -11.59 -1.71
CA GLU A 264 -26.18 -12.85 -2.33
C GLU A 264 -25.12 -13.94 -2.17
N VAL A 265 -23.85 -13.66 -2.48
CA VAL A 265 -22.73 -14.61 -2.28
C VAL A 265 -22.65 -15.05 -0.82
N ILE A 266 -22.63 -14.12 0.13
CA ILE A 266 -22.58 -14.48 1.55
C ILE A 266 -23.75 -15.38 1.96
N ASN A 267 -24.96 -15.11 1.47
CA ASN A 267 -26.14 -15.87 1.83
C ASN A 267 -26.21 -17.25 1.17
N GLN A 268 -25.72 -17.37 -0.05
CA GLN A 268 -25.79 -18.62 -0.82
C GLN A 268 -24.61 -19.53 -0.53
N GLU A 269 -23.39 -18.99 -0.51
CA GLU A 269 -22.18 -19.78 -0.47
C GLU A 269 -21.73 -20.07 0.99
N ALA A 270 -21.88 -19.15 1.97
CA ALA A 270 -21.35 -19.36 3.31
C ALA A 270 -22.04 -20.51 4.04
N GLN A 271 -21.35 -21.62 4.25
CA GLN A 271 -21.84 -22.83 4.94
C GLN A 271 -21.01 -23.22 6.17
N SER A 272 -19.70 -22.87 6.18
CA SER A 272 -18.79 -23.22 7.28
C SER A 272 -18.14 -22.01 7.94
N ASP A 273 -17.68 -21.06 7.13
CA ASP A 273 -16.93 -19.93 7.66
C ASP A 273 -17.01 -18.66 6.80
N ILE A 274 -16.91 -17.51 7.49
CA ILE A 274 -16.74 -16.20 6.89
C ILE A 274 -15.56 -15.52 7.57
N ARG A 275 -14.61 -15.03 6.77
CA ARG A 275 -13.49 -14.22 7.25
C ARG A 275 -13.45 -12.90 6.50
N PHE A 276 -13.10 -11.82 7.21
CA PHE A 276 -12.96 -10.54 6.54
C PHE A 276 -11.82 -9.68 7.11
N GLN A 277 -11.22 -8.91 6.22
CA GLN A 277 -10.34 -7.78 6.56
C GLN A 277 -10.99 -6.51 6.01
N ALA A 278 -11.12 -5.48 6.82
CA ALA A 278 -11.77 -4.26 6.40
C ALA A 278 -11.04 -3.00 6.91
N PHE A 279 -10.61 -2.15 5.98
CA PHE A 279 -10.25 -0.78 6.32
C PHE A 279 -11.49 -0.08 6.91
N ALA A 280 -12.59 -0.06 6.15
CA ALA A 280 -13.88 0.44 6.61
C ALA A 280 -14.98 -0.59 6.33
N ILE A 281 -15.75 -0.93 7.37
CA ILE A 281 -16.98 -1.70 7.27
C ILE A 281 -18.06 -1.04 8.11
N THR A 282 -18.96 -0.31 7.46
CA THR A 282 -19.98 0.47 8.16
C THR A 282 -21.03 -0.46 8.77
N PRO A 283 -21.35 -0.33 10.06
CA PRO A 283 -22.46 -1.06 10.67
C PRO A 283 -23.80 -0.73 10.00
N ASN A 284 -24.70 -1.72 9.95
CA ASN A 284 -26.07 -1.59 9.45
C ASN A 284 -26.23 -1.47 7.91
N ILE A 285 -25.19 -1.52 7.12
CA ILE A 285 -25.30 -1.70 5.68
C ILE A 285 -25.68 -3.16 5.34
N PRO A 286 -26.18 -3.45 4.13
CA PRO A 286 -26.59 -4.80 3.75
C PRO A 286 -25.50 -5.86 3.96
N ILE A 287 -24.26 -5.59 3.57
CA ILE A 287 -23.11 -6.51 3.71
C ILE A 287 -22.86 -6.85 5.19
N SER A 288 -22.78 -5.83 6.05
CA SER A 288 -22.55 -6.03 7.49
C SER A 288 -23.66 -6.86 8.14
N LYS A 289 -24.91 -6.63 7.73
CA LYS A 289 -26.05 -7.40 8.19
C LYS A 289 -26.01 -8.85 7.70
N ALA A 290 -25.64 -9.09 6.44
CA ALA A 290 -25.53 -10.43 5.90
C ALA A 290 -24.46 -11.25 6.66
N ILE A 291 -23.25 -10.71 6.83
CA ILE A 291 -22.18 -11.35 7.62
C ILE A 291 -22.66 -11.66 9.04
N TRP A 292 -23.29 -10.69 9.71
CA TRP A 292 -23.75 -10.89 11.08
C TRP A 292 -24.87 -11.93 11.17
N ASN A 293 -25.85 -11.84 10.28
CA ASN A 293 -27.01 -12.74 10.31
C ASN A 293 -26.59 -14.20 10.03
N LYS A 294 -25.65 -14.42 9.11
CA LYS A 294 -25.09 -15.77 8.87
C LYS A 294 -24.41 -16.32 10.12
N SER A 295 -23.71 -15.51 10.89
CA SER A 295 -23.03 -15.91 12.12
C SER A 295 -23.96 -16.18 13.31
N ILE A 296 -25.28 -15.96 13.18
CA ILE A 296 -26.28 -16.39 14.16
C ILE A 296 -26.37 -17.92 14.17
N ASP A 297 -26.21 -18.55 13.05
CA ASP A 297 -25.94 -19.98 12.97
C ASP A 297 -24.56 -20.26 13.57
N THR A 298 -24.54 -21.00 14.69
CA THR A 298 -23.31 -21.29 15.43
C THR A 298 -22.38 -22.27 14.73
N SER A 299 -22.83 -22.92 13.67
CA SER A 299 -21.98 -23.75 12.79
C SER A 299 -21.06 -22.88 11.91
N ILE A 300 -21.48 -21.63 11.58
CA ILE A 300 -20.70 -20.70 10.79
C ILE A 300 -19.66 -19.99 11.67
N GLN A 301 -18.39 -20.17 11.38
CA GLN A 301 -17.30 -19.46 12.06
C GLN A 301 -17.12 -18.07 11.46
N LEU A 302 -17.16 -17.02 12.30
CA LEU A 302 -16.92 -15.65 11.86
C LEU A 302 -15.64 -15.12 12.49
N GLU A 303 -14.63 -14.84 11.68
CA GLU A 303 -13.43 -14.12 12.10
C GLU A 303 -13.29 -12.81 11.29
N GLY A 304 -13.06 -11.68 11.96
CA GLY A 304 -12.94 -10.39 11.31
C GLY A 304 -11.80 -9.56 11.89
N ILE A 305 -11.19 -8.76 11.03
CA ILE A 305 -10.17 -7.79 11.42
C ILE A 305 -10.54 -6.44 10.80
N ILE A 306 -10.58 -5.41 11.62
CA ILE A 306 -10.97 -4.05 11.21
C ILE A 306 -9.83 -3.11 11.54
N ASP A 307 -9.58 -2.12 10.67
CA ASP A 307 -8.63 -1.04 10.97
C ASP A 307 -8.92 -0.40 12.34
N PRO A 308 -7.90 -0.15 13.18
CA PRO A 308 -8.09 0.32 14.55
C PRO A 308 -8.89 1.61 14.66
N GLY A 309 -8.75 2.51 13.67
CA GLY A 309 -9.49 3.78 13.64
C GLY A 309 -10.99 3.57 13.50
N PHE A 310 -11.40 2.69 12.59
CA PHE A 310 -12.81 2.33 12.41
C PHE A 310 -13.33 1.45 13.53
N PHE A 311 -12.55 0.47 14.00
CA PHE A 311 -12.95 -0.38 15.12
C PHE A 311 -13.23 0.45 16.38
N SER A 312 -12.36 1.41 16.72
CA SER A 312 -12.56 2.30 17.86
C SER A 312 -13.81 3.17 17.72
N ARG A 313 -14.05 3.68 16.51
CA ARG A 313 -15.29 4.43 16.21
C ARG A 313 -16.53 3.59 16.47
N TYR A 314 -16.57 2.35 15.99
CA TYR A 314 -17.71 1.46 16.15
C TYR A 314 -17.93 1.06 17.60
N ARG A 315 -16.86 0.77 18.34
CA ARG A 315 -16.94 0.48 19.77
C ARG A 315 -17.56 1.66 20.57
N ASN A 316 -17.14 2.88 20.27
CA ASN A 316 -17.61 4.07 20.95
C ASN A 316 -19.07 4.43 20.63
N THR A 317 -19.59 4.01 19.49
CA THR A 317 -20.98 4.21 19.08
C THR A 317 -21.91 3.06 19.47
N GLY A 318 -21.39 2.01 20.13
CA GLY A 318 -22.16 0.81 20.46
C GLY A 318 -22.52 -0.05 19.24
N ALA A 319 -21.79 0.11 18.14
CA ALA A 319 -22.03 -0.67 16.94
C ALA A 319 -21.65 -2.14 17.13
N ILE A 320 -22.29 -3.01 16.35
CA ILE A 320 -22.21 -4.47 16.45
C ILE A 320 -20.77 -5.02 16.46
N TRP A 321 -19.88 -4.47 15.63
CA TRP A 321 -18.48 -4.91 15.54
C TRP A 321 -17.66 -4.65 16.80
N GLY A 322 -18.04 -3.67 17.59
CA GLY A 322 -17.39 -3.32 18.85
C GLY A 322 -18.07 -3.91 20.09
N SER A 323 -19.14 -4.68 19.91
CA SER A 323 -19.89 -5.28 21.00
C SER A 323 -19.18 -6.50 21.59
N PRO A 324 -19.45 -6.86 22.87
CA PRO A 324 -18.94 -8.10 23.45
C PRO A 324 -19.34 -9.35 22.65
N GLU A 325 -20.52 -9.36 22.06
CA GLU A 325 -21.06 -10.48 21.28
C GLU A 325 -20.23 -10.77 20.02
N ALA A 326 -19.53 -9.76 19.49
CA ALA A 326 -18.62 -9.93 18.36
C ALA A 326 -17.34 -10.71 18.71
N GLN A 327 -17.14 -11.08 19.98
CA GLN A 327 -15.98 -11.82 20.48
C GLN A 327 -16.37 -13.07 21.27
N LEU A 328 -17.60 -13.55 21.10
CA LEU A 328 -18.15 -14.69 21.83
C LEU A 328 -18.61 -15.82 20.88
N GLY A 329 -18.47 -17.04 21.36
CA GLY A 329 -18.93 -18.25 20.67
C GLY A 329 -18.15 -18.48 19.38
N ASN A 330 -18.85 -18.54 18.25
CA ASN A 330 -18.29 -18.72 16.91
C ASN A 330 -17.77 -17.42 16.25
N ARG A 331 -17.72 -16.32 17.00
CA ARG A 331 -17.33 -15.00 16.48
C ARG A 331 -16.05 -14.49 17.13
N LEU A 332 -15.17 -13.91 16.30
CA LEU A 332 -13.97 -13.22 16.77
C LEU A 332 -13.66 -12.04 15.86
N ILE A 333 -14.02 -10.83 16.27
CA ILE A 333 -13.73 -9.61 15.51
C ILE A 333 -12.79 -8.73 16.34
N LEU A 334 -11.63 -8.42 15.79
CA LEU A 334 -10.55 -7.72 16.47
C LEU A 334 -10.11 -6.46 15.69
N PRO A 335 -9.56 -5.45 16.39
CA PRO A 335 -8.81 -4.39 15.74
C PRO A 335 -7.49 -4.96 15.21
N ALA A 336 -7.08 -4.52 14.04
CA ALA A 336 -5.76 -4.83 13.51
C ALA A 336 -4.65 -4.28 14.42
N ARG A 337 -3.48 -4.91 14.36
CA ARG A 337 -2.25 -4.45 15.02
C ARG A 337 -1.11 -4.33 14.00
N GLU A 338 -1.45 -3.84 12.83
CA GLU A 338 -0.49 -3.56 11.79
C GLU A 338 0.27 -2.26 12.10
N THR A 339 1.49 -2.13 11.62
CA THR A 339 2.32 -0.92 11.83
C THR A 339 1.72 0.31 11.17
N ARG A 340 0.93 0.09 10.12
CA ARG A 340 0.19 1.10 9.40
C ARG A 340 -1.28 0.70 9.32
N LYS A 341 -2.05 1.25 8.38
CA LYS A 341 -3.47 0.94 8.21
C LYS A 341 -3.65 -0.51 7.74
N LEU A 342 -4.65 -1.19 8.26
CA LEU A 342 -5.23 -2.33 7.57
C LEU A 342 -6.07 -1.76 6.42
N HIS A 343 -5.56 -1.84 5.19
CA HIS A 343 -6.20 -1.19 4.05
C HIS A 343 -6.88 -2.17 3.08
N SER A 344 -6.74 -3.46 3.30
CA SER A 344 -7.47 -4.52 2.57
C SER A 344 -8.98 -4.39 2.71
N LYS A 345 -9.71 -4.75 1.67
CA LYS A 345 -11.16 -4.91 1.62
C LYS A 345 -11.41 -6.32 1.11
N LEU A 346 -11.56 -7.25 2.04
CA LEU A 346 -11.54 -8.68 1.78
C LEU A 346 -12.66 -9.39 2.53
N ILE A 347 -13.38 -10.27 1.85
CA ILE A 347 -14.21 -11.30 2.45
C ILE A 347 -13.79 -12.63 1.85
N ILE A 348 -13.61 -13.64 2.70
CA ILE A 348 -13.34 -15.03 2.34
C ILE A 348 -14.50 -15.86 2.87
N VAL A 349 -15.04 -16.71 2.02
CA VAL A 349 -16.16 -17.60 2.35
C VAL A 349 -15.70 -19.04 2.16
N ASP A 350 -15.94 -19.90 3.15
CA ASP A 350 -15.80 -21.35 3.15
C ASP A 350 -14.39 -21.89 2.81
N VAL A 351 -13.35 -21.21 3.28
CA VAL A 351 -11.96 -21.61 3.00
C VAL A 351 -11.49 -22.87 3.76
N ASN A 352 -12.22 -23.31 4.76
CA ASN A 352 -11.88 -24.52 5.55
C ASN A 352 -12.72 -25.73 5.19
N GLU A 353 -13.67 -25.61 4.29
CA GLU A 353 -14.54 -26.71 3.93
C GLU A 353 -13.85 -27.64 2.93
N GLU A 354 -13.75 -28.92 3.29
CA GLU A 354 -13.21 -29.97 2.41
C GLU A 354 -14.35 -30.62 1.60
N THR A 355 -15.25 -29.84 1.02
CA THR A 355 -16.32 -30.39 0.18
C THR A 355 -15.91 -30.35 -1.28
N PRO A 356 -15.98 -31.48 -2.02
CA PRO A 356 -15.53 -31.56 -3.40
C PRO A 356 -16.37 -30.74 -4.41
N ASP A 357 -17.52 -30.24 -4.01
CA ASP A 357 -18.50 -29.63 -4.92
C ASP A 357 -18.73 -28.12 -4.64
N ASP A 358 -18.03 -27.52 -3.67
CA ASP A 358 -18.22 -26.12 -3.27
C ASP A 358 -16.86 -25.41 -3.20
N GLU A 359 -16.64 -24.45 -4.12
CA GLU A 359 -15.39 -23.68 -4.18
C GLU A 359 -15.43 -22.52 -3.19
N ALA A 360 -14.36 -22.32 -2.43
CA ALA A 360 -14.18 -21.17 -1.58
C ALA A 360 -14.22 -19.86 -2.40
N VAL A 361 -14.81 -18.82 -1.82
CA VAL A 361 -15.03 -17.56 -2.52
C VAL A 361 -14.24 -16.41 -1.90
N ILE A 362 -13.57 -15.64 -2.75
CA ILE A 362 -12.89 -14.40 -2.42
C ILE A 362 -13.67 -13.21 -2.97
N ILE A 363 -13.87 -12.19 -2.14
CA ILE A 363 -14.36 -10.88 -2.54
C ILE A 363 -13.30 -9.85 -2.18
N ALA A 364 -12.73 -9.18 -3.18
CA ALA A 364 -11.65 -8.23 -3.01
C ALA A 364 -11.75 -7.05 -3.99
N GLY A 365 -10.88 -6.04 -3.86
CA GLY A 365 -10.82 -4.88 -4.75
C GLY A 365 -10.57 -3.57 -4.01
N SER A 366 -10.99 -2.46 -4.60
CA SER A 366 -10.91 -1.13 -3.99
C SER A 366 -12.09 -0.82 -3.08
N TYR A 367 -13.21 -1.55 -3.22
CA TYR A 367 -14.51 -1.29 -2.63
C TYR A 367 -14.50 -1.40 -1.10
N ASN A 368 -14.60 -0.27 -0.42
CA ASN A 368 -14.86 -0.25 1.02
C ASN A 368 -16.29 -0.71 1.33
N PHE A 369 -16.50 -1.47 2.39
CA PHE A 369 -17.84 -1.91 2.79
C PHE A 369 -18.59 -0.75 3.46
N SER A 370 -18.98 0.24 2.63
CA SER A 370 -19.57 1.50 3.08
C SER A 370 -20.59 2.06 2.07
N ASN A 371 -21.46 2.96 2.55
CA ASN A 371 -22.41 3.62 1.66
C ASN A 371 -21.72 4.52 0.60
N ASN A 372 -20.59 5.15 0.93
CA ASN A 372 -19.88 5.99 -0.04
C ASN A 372 -19.38 5.14 -1.22
N ALA A 373 -18.78 3.97 -0.93
CA ALA A 373 -18.32 3.05 -1.96
C ALA A 373 -19.48 2.55 -2.85
N GLU A 374 -20.66 2.35 -2.26
CA GLU A 374 -21.83 1.86 -2.97
C GLU A 374 -22.54 2.91 -3.84
N LEU A 375 -22.59 4.16 -3.35
CA LEU A 375 -23.51 5.17 -3.88
C LEU A 375 -22.80 6.34 -4.58
N SER A 376 -21.53 6.52 -4.34
CA SER A 376 -20.82 7.74 -4.73
C SER A 376 -19.48 7.47 -5.42
N ASN A 377 -18.60 6.70 -4.80
CA ASN A 377 -17.23 6.54 -5.27
C ASN A 377 -17.12 5.59 -6.46
N ASP A 378 -16.17 5.84 -7.34
CA ASP A 378 -15.78 4.89 -8.38
C ASP A 378 -14.93 3.77 -7.77
N GLU A 379 -15.47 2.56 -7.75
CA GLU A 379 -14.86 1.40 -7.11
C GLU A 379 -14.92 0.18 -7.99
N ASN A 380 -13.99 -0.74 -7.82
CA ASN A 380 -14.06 -2.08 -8.42
C ASN A 380 -14.09 -3.18 -7.36
N THR A 381 -14.87 -4.21 -7.65
CA THR A 381 -14.96 -5.44 -6.85
C THR A 381 -14.76 -6.64 -7.76
N ILE A 382 -13.91 -7.56 -7.31
CA ILE A 382 -13.72 -8.86 -7.94
C ILE A 382 -14.15 -9.96 -6.98
N ILE A 383 -14.89 -10.94 -7.50
CA ILE A 383 -15.30 -12.15 -6.78
C ILE A 383 -14.65 -13.32 -7.50
N ILE A 384 -13.86 -14.12 -6.79
CA ILE A 384 -13.09 -15.24 -7.35
C ILE A 384 -13.55 -16.53 -6.67
N PHE A 385 -13.91 -17.52 -7.46
CA PHE A 385 -14.29 -18.87 -7.00
C PHE A 385 -13.10 -19.79 -7.24
N SER A 386 -12.29 -20.04 -6.20
CA SER A 386 -11.11 -20.88 -6.27
C SER A 386 -10.57 -21.19 -4.87
N ASP A 387 -10.48 -22.47 -4.53
CA ASP A 387 -9.88 -22.94 -3.28
C ASP A 387 -8.42 -22.54 -3.17
N GLU A 388 -7.69 -22.62 -4.28
CA GLU A 388 -6.26 -22.32 -4.32
C GLU A 388 -6.01 -20.84 -4.01
N ILE A 389 -6.71 -19.92 -4.67
CA ILE A 389 -6.59 -18.48 -4.44
C ILE A 389 -7.13 -18.13 -3.05
N ALA A 390 -8.25 -18.71 -2.64
CA ALA A 390 -8.81 -18.50 -1.30
C ALA A 390 -7.85 -18.93 -0.20
N ASN A 391 -7.13 -20.04 -0.37
CA ASN A 391 -6.14 -20.48 0.59
C ASN A 391 -4.95 -19.51 0.70
N GLN A 392 -4.50 -18.86 -0.39
CA GLN A 392 -3.47 -17.83 -0.33
C GLN A 392 -3.96 -16.59 0.45
N TYR A 393 -5.18 -16.14 0.21
CA TYR A 393 -5.80 -15.08 1.01
C TYR A 393 -5.98 -15.47 2.48
N TYR A 394 -6.31 -16.73 2.73
CA TYR A 394 -6.46 -17.24 4.09
C TYR A 394 -5.14 -17.29 4.84
N GLN A 395 -4.04 -17.66 4.20
CA GLN A 395 -2.71 -17.57 4.79
C GLN A 395 -2.40 -16.12 5.22
N ASN A 396 -2.64 -15.15 4.35
CA ASN A 396 -2.48 -13.72 4.69
C ASN A 396 -3.42 -13.31 5.83
N PHE A 397 -4.70 -13.67 5.75
CA PHE A 397 -5.67 -13.38 6.82
C PHE A 397 -5.22 -13.93 8.18
N LYS A 398 -4.76 -15.17 8.23
CA LYS A 398 -4.26 -15.81 9.47
C LYS A 398 -3.05 -15.10 10.02
N GLY A 399 -2.22 -14.58 9.13
CA GLY A 399 -1.11 -13.74 9.48
C GLY A 399 -1.53 -12.48 10.22
N VAL A 400 -2.37 -11.70 9.61
CA VAL A 400 -2.92 -10.47 10.20
C VAL A 400 -3.68 -10.77 11.49
N MET A 401 -4.48 -11.84 11.53
CA MET A 401 -5.24 -12.28 12.72
C MET A 401 -4.32 -12.68 13.88
N SER A 402 -3.22 -13.36 13.60
CA SER A 402 -2.25 -13.73 14.64
C SER A 402 -1.60 -12.49 15.26
N ARG A 403 -1.24 -11.49 14.46
CA ARG A 403 -0.76 -10.19 14.95
C ARG A 403 -1.85 -9.47 15.75
N ALA A 404 -3.09 -9.46 15.29
CA ALA A 404 -4.23 -8.86 15.99
C ALA A 404 -4.47 -9.52 17.38
N LYS A 405 -4.29 -10.83 17.47
CA LYS A 405 -4.34 -11.59 18.74
C LYS A 405 -3.13 -11.32 19.65
N GLY A 406 -2.16 -10.52 19.22
CA GLY A 406 -0.92 -10.25 19.97
C GLY A 406 0.03 -11.45 19.98
N LYS A 407 -0.15 -12.41 19.09
CA LYS A 407 0.79 -13.50 18.86
C LYS A 407 1.78 -13.00 17.80
N SER A 408 3.05 -12.94 18.15
CA SER A 408 4.09 -12.90 17.12
C SER A 408 4.03 -14.21 16.31
N PHE A 409 4.24 -14.14 15.00
CA PHE A 409 4.52 -15.32 14.19
C PHE A 409 5.75 -16.00 14.72
N GLY A 410 5.59 -17.19 15.26
CA GLY A 410 6.70 -17.91 15.83
C GLY A 410 7.50 -17.08 16.86
N PRO A 411 8.62 -17.49 17.33
CA PRO A 411 9.59 -16.59 17.90
C PRO A 411 9.93 -15.58 16.79
N SER A 412 9.84 -14.27 17.09
CA SER A 412 10.38 -13.23 16.18
C SER A 412 11.66 -13.77 15.62
N PRO A 413 11.84 -13.83 14.29
CA PRO A 413 13.02 -14.44 13.75
C PRO A 413 14.21 -13.81 14.43
N LYS A 414 14.99 -14.63 15.11
CA LYS A 414 16.16 -14.11 15.80
C LYS A 414 17.23 -13.89 14.75
N ILE A 415 17.72 -12.68 14.68
CA ILE A 415 18.91 -12.38 13.93
C ILE A 415 20.11 -12.89 14.75
N ASP A 416 20.81 -13.84 14.16
CA ASP A 416 22.11 -14.26 14.69
C ASP A 416 23.14 -13.18 14.29
N PRO A 417 23.72 -12.43 15.24
CA PRO A 417 24.66 -11.34 14.94
C PRO A 417 25.97 -11.84 14.32
N GLU A 418 26.24 -13.14 14.35
CA GLU A 418 27.43 -13.73 13.72
C GLU A 418 27.18 -14.23 12.29
N LYS A 419 25.92 -14.29 11.87
CA LYS A 419 25.52 -14.80 10.56
C LYS A 419 25.43 -13.70 9.51
N PHE A 420 25.83 -14.03 8.28
CA PHE A 420 25.56 -13.20 7.10
C PHE A 420 24.26 -13.62 6.41
N TYR A 421 23.41 -12.66 6.13
CA TYR A 421 22.11 -12.84 5.48
C TYR A 421 22.14 -12.34 4.05
N GLU A 422 21.42 -12.98 3.16
CA GLU A 422 21.15 -12.48 1.82
C GLU A 422 20.25 -11.23 1.91
N VAL A 423 20.50 -10.26 1.06
CA VAL A 423 19.63 -9.09 0.92
C VAL A 423 18.48 -9.45 0.00
N TYR A 424 17.27 -9.35 0.51
CA TYR A 424 16.04 -9.71 -0.21
C TYR A 424 15.54 -8.55 -1.09
N ALA A 425 15.49 -7.33 -0.54
CA ALA A 425 15.07 -6.12 -1.24
C ALA A 425 15.66 -4.87 -0.60
N VAL A 426 15.74 -3.77 -1.37
CA VAL A 426 16.05 -2.43 -0.84
C VAL A 426 14.79 -1.58 -0.94
N ARG A 427 14.36 -1.00 0.17
CA ARG A 427 13.11 -0.26 0.30
C ARG A 427 13.27 1.23 0.05
N ASP A 428 14.23 1.82 0.76
CA ASP A 428 14.60 3.23 0.61
C ASP A 428 16.09 3.43 0.87
N GLY A 429 16.53 4.66 1.07
CA GLY A 429 17.94 4.95 1.32
C GLY A 429 18.45 4.57 2.71
N ALA A 430 17.62 4.09 3.61
CA ALA A 430 18.02 3.68 4.97
C ALA A 430 17.36 2.36 5.41
N GLU A 431 16.46 1.77 4.60
CA GLU A 431 15.76 0.54 4.89
C GLU A 431 15.93 -0.49 3.76
N PHE A 432 16.19 -1.73 4.14
CA PHE A 432 16.27 -2.88 3.24
C PHE A 432 15.79 -4.14 3.96
N GLU A 433 15.64 -5.22 3.22
CA GLU A 433 15.20 -6.50 3.76
C GLU A 433 16.28 -7.55 3.68
N ILE A 434 16.32 -8.42 4.69
CA ILE A 434 17.19 -9.60 4.72
C ILE A 434 16.36 -10.87 4.72
N GLU A 435 16.87 -11.91 4.10
CA GLU A 435 16.26 -13.22 4.12
C GLU A 435 16.72 -13.98 5.36
N ILE A 436 15.82 -14.13 6.35
CA ILE A 436 16.07 -14.96 7.54
C ILE A 436 15.46 -16.34 7.35
N VAL A 437 14.28 -16.39 6.75
CA VAL A 437 13.58 -17.61 6.33
C VAL A 437 13.49 -17.58 4.81
N PRO A 438 13.78 -18.67 4.10
CA PRO A 438 13.73 -18.71 2.65
C PRO A 438 12.41 -18.17 2.08
N GLY A 439 12.52 -17.21 1.14
CA GLY A 439 11.38 -16.54 0.52
C GLY A 439 10.75 -15.40 1.32
N PHE A 440 11.29 -15.05 2.50
CA PHE A 440 10.75 -13.98 3.34
C PHE A 440 11.79 -12.90 3.62
N GLY A 441 11.46 -11.67 3.23
CA GLY A 441 12.24 -10.48 3.56
C GLY A 441 11.84 -9.92 4.94
N TYR A 442 12.82 -9.64 5.77
CA TYR A 442 12.62 -8.97 7.07
C TYR A 442 13.24 -7.58 7.04
N PRO A 443 12.45 -6.53 7.31
CA PRO A 443 12.93 -5.16 7.23
C PRO A 443 14.02 -4.84 8.25
N VAL A 444 15.10 -4.22 7.78
CA VAL A 444 16.20 -3.70 8.58
C VAL A 444 16.34 -2.21 8.32
N GLN A 445 16.18 -1.40 9.36
CA GLN A 445 16.40 0.03 9.35
C GLN A 445 17.80 0.33 9.87
N LEU A 446 18.59 1.09 9.15
CA LEU A 446 19.93 1.51 9.59
C LEU A 446 19.84 2.43 10.81
N LEU A 447 20.37 1.98 11.94
CA LEU A 447 20.40 2.75 13.17
C LEU A 447 21.31 3.97 13.02
N GLY A 448 20.83 5.14 13.42
CA GLY A 448 21.59 6.40 13.34
C GLY A 448 21.72 6.97 11.94
N VAL A 449 21.01 6.42 10.95
CA VAL A 449 20.98 6.95 9.57
C VAL A 449 19.56 7.29 9.19
N GLU A 450 19.34 8.53 8.83
CA GLU A 450 18.11 9.04 8.23
C GLU A 450 18.41 9.49 6.82
N VAL A 451 17.49 9.28 5.90
CA VAL A 451 17.58 9.83 4.56
C VAL A 451 16.60 10.99 4.43
N PRO A 452 16.91 12.01 3.60
CA PRO A 452 15.96 13.07 3.34
C PRO A 452 14.64 12.47 2.88
N SER A 453 13.60 12.68 3.70
CA SER A 453 12.27 12.18 3.37
C SER A 453 11.75 12.88 2.12
N ILE A 454 11.14 12.12 1.23
CA ILE A 454 10.34 12.65 0.12
C ILE A 454 9.24 13.60 0.60
N TYR A 455 8.85 13.51 1.88
CA TYR A 455 7.84 14.36 2.52
C TYR A 455 8.35 15.70 3.04
N ALA A 456 9.64 15.98 2.92
CA ALA A 456 10.21 17.25 3.40
C ALA A 456 9.85 18.46 2.53
N GLY A 457 9.01 18.29 1.52
CA GLY A 457 8.38 19.40 0.80
C GLY A 457 9.31 20.22 -0.08
N GLU A 458 10.45 19.69 -0.54
CA GLU A 458 11.40 20.39 -1.42
C GLU A 458 11.93 19.49 -2.54
N ASP A 459 12.00 20.01 -3.76
CA ASP A 459 12.47 19.34 -4.98
C ASP A 459 13.77 18.58 -4.84
N SER A 460 14.63 19.05 -3.98
CA SER A 460 15.93 18.49 -3.75
C SER A 460 15.93 17.33 -2.73
N ALA A 461 14.98 17.26 -1.78
CA ALA A 461 14.87 16.16 -0.84
C ALA A 461 14.48 14.86 -1.56
N TYR A 462 13.56 14.96 -2.51
CA TYR A 462 13.14 13.84 -3.34
C TYR A 462 14.27 13.28 -4.20
N TYR A 463 14.98 14.14 -4.93
CA TYR A 463 16.15 13.72 -5.71
C TYR A 463 17.16 12.96 -4.86
N PHE A 464 17.40 13.39 -3.62
CA PHE A 464 18.35 12.73 -2.73
C PHE A 464 17.79 11.46 -2.09
N SER A 465 16.49 11.34 -1.87
CA SER A 465 15.86 10.08 -1.44
C SER A 465 16.08 8.99 -2.48
N GLY A 466 15.76 9.24 -3.75
CA GLY A 466 16.01 8.32 -4.85
C GLY A 466 17.51 8.01 -5.05
N ALA A 467 18.37 9.02 -4.92
CA ALA A 467 19.82 8.83 -5.01
C ALA A 467 20.36 7.99 -3.84
N SER A 468 19.83 8.18 -2.63
CA SER A 468 20.18 7.39 -1.44
C SER A 468 19.73 5.94 -1.59
N ALA A 469 18.52 5.70 -2.06
CA ALA A 469 18.00 4.35 -2.34
C ALA A 469 18.83 3.64 -3.42
N SER A 470 19.17 4.33 -4.52
CA SER A 470 20.02 3.79 -5.58
C SER A 470 21.44 3.49 -5.09
N TYR A 471 22.00 4.36 -4.26
CA TYR A 471 23.32 4.14 -3.66
C TYR A 471 23.31 2.92 -2.72
N LEU A 472 22.30 2.82 -1.85
CA LEU A 472 22.13 1.68 -0.95
C LEU A 472 21.95 0.37 -1.75
N LYS A 473 21.11 0.38 -2.79
CA LYS A 473 20.91 -0.76 -3.68
C LYS A 473 22.23 -1.21 -4.31
N ASN A 474 23.01 -0.29 -4.85
CA ASN A 474 24.33 -0.60 -5.45
C ASN A 474 25.32 -1.18 -4.42
N LEU A 475 25.26 -0.73 -3.16
CA LEU A 475 26.09 -1.29 -2.11
C LEU A 475 25.67 -2.71 -1.71
N LEU A 476 24.38 -3.02 -1.81
CA LEU A 476 23.81 -4.29 -1.33
C LEU A 476 23.65 -5.34 -2.42
N GLU A 477 23.63 -4.95 -3.69
CA GLU A 477 23.40 -5.87 -4.82
C GLU A 477 24.43 -7.00 -4.85
N GLY A 478 23.92 -8.26 -4.78
CA GLY A 478 24.74 -9.47 -4.78
C GLY A 478 25.63 -9.66 -3.54
N ARG A 479 25.35 -8.94 -2.46
CA ARG A 479 26.12 -9.04 -1.21
C ARG A 479 25.27 -9.55 -0.07
N ARG A 480 25.95 -10.12 0.92
CA ARG A 480 25.37 -10.52 2.20
C ARG A 480 25.71 -9.51 3.26
N VAL A 481 24.84 -9.39 4.25
CA VAL A 481 24.97 -8.45 5.35
C VAL A 481 24.98 -9.17 6.70
N ARG A 482 25.71 -8.65 7.64
CA ARG A 482 25.65 -9.00 9.06
C ARG A 482 24.91 -7.90 9.81
N VAL A 483 23.95 -8.27 10.65
CA VAL A 483 23.02 -7.34 11.29
C VAL A 483 23.08 -7.55 12.80
N PHE A 484 23.35 -6.50 13.57
CA PHE A 484 23.57 -6.58 15.01
C PHE A 484 23.18 -5.29 15.73
N ASP A 485 23.00 -5.37 17.06
CA ASP A 485 22.75 -4.23 17.95
C ASP A 485 24.04 -3.46 18.27
N TYR A 486 23.89 -2.32 18.95
CA TYR A 486 25.01 -1.48 19.39
C TYR A 486 25.97 -2.18 20.37
N ASP A 487 25.51 -3.20 21.12
CA ASP A 487 26.31 -4.04 22.00
C ASP A 487 26.87 -5.31 21.29
N GLY A 488 26.64 -5.44 19.97
CA GLY A 488 27.01 -6.64 19.22
C GLY A 488 26.05 -7.83 19.45
N GLY A 489 24.93 -7.61 20.15
CA GLY A 489 23.87 -8.59 20.39
C GLY A 489 22.78 -8.62 19.32
N GLU A 490 21.61 -9.14 19.69
CA GLU A 490 20.44 -9.14 18.81
C GLU A 490 19.99 -7.71 18.47
N ALA A 491 19.72 -7.45 17.19
CA ALA A 491 19.18 -6.18 16.75
C ALA A 491 17.82 -5.90 17.40
N TYR A 492 17.61 -4.65 17.80
CA TYR A 492 16.36 -4.23 18.42
C TYR A 492 15.20 -4.34 17.44
N SER A 493 14.16 -5.08 17.80
CA SER A 493 12.96 -5.23 16.99
C SER A 493 11.83 -4.36 17.52
N ALA A 494 11.39 -3.40 16.71
CA ALA A 494 10.18 -2.63 16.96
C ALA A 494 9.43 -2.41 15.65
N TYR A 495 8.11 -2.33 15.72
CA TYR A 495 7.27 -2.06 14.55
C TYR A 495 7.50 -3.05 13.38
N ASN A 496 7.73 -4.34 13.69
CA ASN A 496 8.04 -5.41 12.74
C ASN A 496 9.28 -5.16 11.87
N ARG A 497 10.26 -4.40 12.37
CA ARG A 497 11.55 -4.19 11.71
C ARG A 497 12.68 -4.23 12.74
N PHE A 498 13.88 -4.50 12.26
CA PHE A 498 15.08 -4.46 13.07
C PHE A 498 15.77 -3.12 12.92
N PHE A 499 16.08 -2.47 14.02
CA PHE A 499 16.95 -1.30 14.06
C PHE A 499 18.36 -1.76 14.36
N ALA A 500 19.30 -1.57 13.43
CA ALA A 500 20.57 -2.26 13.49
C ALA A 500 21.75 -1.46 12.96
N TYR A 501 22.93 -1.84 13.46
CA TYR A 501 24.18 -1.65 12.75
C TYR A 501 24.35 -2.78 11.75
N VAL A 502 24.89 -2.46 10.58
CA VAL A 502 24.99 -3.41 9.48
C VAL A 502 26.40 -3.40 8.93
N GLU A 503 26.97 -4.58 8.78
CA GLU A 503 28.23 -4.79 8.08
C GLU A 503 28.01 -5.45 6.72
N ILE A 504 28.79 -4.99 5.76
CA ILE A 504 28.85 -5.54 4.39
C ILE A 504 30.31 -5.86 4.03
N ASP A 505 30.49 -6.82 3.12
CA ASP A 505 31.77 -7.06 2.48
C ASP A 505 31.86 -6.21 1.20
N ILE A 506 32.87 -5.33 1.15
CA ILE A 506 33.20 -4.56 -0.04
C ILE A 506 34.62 -4.96 -0.46
N ASP A 507 34.72 -5.73 -1.53
CA ASP A 507 35.99 -6.17 -2.14
C ASP A 507 36.93 -6.88 -1.14
N GLY A 508 36.35 -7.76 -0.29
CA GLY A 508 37.08 -8.53 0.72
C GLY A 508 37.43 -7.72 2.00
N ARG A 509 36.79 -6.57 2.18
CA ARG A 509 36.91 -5.76 3.39
C ARG A 509 35.55 -5.53 4.01
N THR A 510 35.41 -5.90 5.27
CA THR A 510 34.19 -5.61 6.03
C THR A 510 34.12 -4.09 6.28
N SER A 511 33.00 -3.48 5.91
CA SER A 511 32.68 -2.07 6.16
C SER A 511 31.31 -1.92 6.78
N SER A 512 31.15 -0.89 7.63
CA SER A 512 29.83 -0.54 8.17
C SER A 512 28.99 0.16 7.13
N LEU A 513 27.82 -0.40 6.80
CA LEU A 513 26.86 0.19 5.88
C LEU A 513 26.36 1.56 6.37
N ASN A 514 26.09 1.67 7.69
CA ASN A 514 25.72 2.94 8.34
C ASN A 514 26.77 4.03 8.08
N LYS A 515 28.07 3.66 8.21
CA LYS A 515 29.19 4.57 7.89
C LYS A 515 29.20 4.94 6.42
N GLU A 516 29.05 3.98 5.50
CA GLU A 516 29.11 4.23 4.06
C GLU A 516 28.02 5.22 3.63
N MET A 517 26.81 5.11 4.17
CA MET A 517 25.72 6.05 3.91
C MET A 517 26.06 7.47 4.39
N LEU A 518 26.57 7.61 5.62
CA LEU A 518 26.89 8.91 6.22
C LEU A 518 28.10 9.57 5.57
N ILE A 519 29.21 8.83 5.44
CA ILE A 519 30.50 9.42 4.98
C ILE A 519 30.45 9.81 3.50
N ASN A 520 29.61 9.13 2.70
CA ASN A 520 29.42 9.46 1.29
C ASN A 520 28.29 10.46 1.05
N GLY A 521 27.60 10.89 2.11
CA GLY A 521 26.60 11.93 2.08
C GLY A 521 25.25 11.48 1.51
N PHE A 522 24.94 10.20 1.55
CA PHE A 522 23.64 9.63 1.18
C PHE A 522 22.73 9.39 2.39
N GLY A 523 23.17 9.75 3.58
CA GLY A 523 22.41 9.75 4.82
C GLY A 523 22.76 10.94 5.70
N ILE A 524 21.86 11.26 6.62
CA ILE A 524 22.00 12.27 7.67
C ILE A 524 22.06 11.54 8.99
N TYR A 525 22.89 11.98 9.91
CA TYR A 525 22.95 11.37 11.23
C TYR A 525 21.68 11.69 12.03
N SER A 526 21.06 10.65 12.61
CA SER A 526 19.89 10.76 13.48
C SER A 526 20.18 10.23 14.90
N GLU A 527 19.65 10.93 15.91
CA GLU A 527 19.73 10.55 17.33
C GLU A 527 18.47 9.81 17.80
N ASP A 528 17.53 9.45 16.89
CA ASP A 528 16.18 8.96 17.23
C ASP A 528 16.22 7.62 17.92
N PHE A 529 17.15 6.91 18.16
CA PHE A 529 17.19 5.67 18.94
C PHE A 529 18.42 5.64 19.86
N LYS A 530 18.29 4.88 20.94
CA LYS A 530 19.43 4.68 21.84
C LYS A 530 20.61 4.09 21.07
N GLN A 531 21.74 4.78 21.08
CA GLN A 531 22.95 4.41 20.38
C GLN A 531 24.13 4.39 21.38
N ASN A 532 25.16 3.62 21.04
CA ASN A 532 26.42 3.62 21.78
C ASN A 532 27.15 4.97 21.61
N GLU A 533 27.75 5.50 22.68
CA GLU A 533 28.42 6.81 22.64
C GLU A 533 29.57 6.90 21.63
N ASP A 534 30.30 5.81 21.40
CA ASP A 534 31.37 5.79 20.41
C ASP A 534 30.83 5.79 18.99
N SER A 535 29.71 5.10 18.72
CA SER A 535 29.02 5.16 17.45
C SER A 535 28.48 6.56 17.18
N VAL A 536 27.90 7.22 18.19
CA VAL A 536 27.43 8.61 18.09
C VAL A 536 28.55 9.55 17.64
N LYS A 537 29.72 9.45 18.31
CA LYS A 537 30.92 10.27 17.96
C LYS A 537 31.41 9.96 16.54
N ALA A 538 31.45 8.68 16.17
CA ALA A 538 31.93 8.25 14.87
C ALA A 538 30.96 8.73 13.76
N PHE A 539 29.65 8.59 13.93
CA PHE A 539 28.66 8.96 12.95
C PHE A 539 28.57 10.46 12.72
N LYS A 540 28.63 11.26 13.80
CA LYS A 540 28.76 12.73 13.71
C LYS A 540 30.01 13.14 12.93
N ASN A 541 31.11 12.42 13.10
CA ASN A 541 32.35 12.67 12.35
C ASN A 541 32.23 12.26 10.90
N TYR A 542 31.57 11.14 10.57
CA TYR A 542 31.35 10.72 9.17
C TYR A 542 30.48 11.72 8.42
N GLU A 543 29.38 12.18 9.03
CA GLU A 543 28.54 13.23 8.47
C GLU A 543 29.34 14.54 8.26
N LYS A 544 30.17 14.93 9.26
CA LYS A 544 31.04 16.09 9.12
C LYS A 544 32.00 15.96 7.93
N ILE A 545 32.62 14.79 7.74
CA ILE A 545 33.49 14.54 6.59
C ILE A 545 32.72 14.69 5.27
N ALA A 546 31.47 14.20 5.19
CA ALA A 546 30.63 14.36 4.01
C ALA A 546 30.31 15.84 3.74
N LYS A 547 29.99 16.62 4.76
CA LYS A 547 29.74 18.07 4.70
C LYS A 547 30.97 18.83 4.23
N ASP A 548 32.10 18.61 4.88
CA ASP A 548 33.37 19.31 4.58
C ASP A 548 33.84 19.03 3.13
N ASN A 549 33.58 17.82 2.62
CA ASN A 549 33.94 17.43 1.26
C ASN A 549 32.79 17.63 0.25
N LYS A 550 31.67 18.22 0.64
CA LYS A 550 30.51 18.50 -0.22
C LYS A 550 30.04 17.25 -0.99
N ARG A 551 29.88 16.12 -0.31
CA ARG A 551 29.48 14.84 -0.90
C ARG A 551 27.95 14.75 -1.03
N ALA A 552 27.45 14.17 -2.10
CA ALA A 552 26.05 13.90 -2.38
C ALA A 552 25.10 15.02 -1.93
N ILE A 553 24.26 14.84 -0.88
CA ILE A 553 23.31 15.85 -0.36
C ILE A 553 24.01 17.16 0.09
N TRP A 554 25.31 17.12 0.36
CA TRP A 554 26.11 18.28 0.78
C TRP A 554 26.82 18.98 -0.39
N LYS A 555 26.62 18.54 -1.64
CA LYS A 555 27.29 19.04 -2.84
C LYS A 555 26.95 20.47 -3.23
N GLN A 556 25.75 20.89 -2.88
CA GLN A 556 25.34 22.28 -3.06
C GLN A 556 25.31 22.94 -1.67
N GLU A 557 25.59 24.27 -1.62
CA GLU A 557 24.95 25.15 -0.64
C GLU A 557 23.45 25.15 -0.96
N SER A 558 22.87 23.96 -1.04
CA SER A 558 21.51 23.77 -1.39
C SER A 558 20.73 24.11 -0.13
N LYS A 559 19.71 24.88 -0.33
CA LYS A 559 18.67 25.20 0.62
C LYS A 559 18.18 23.99 1.45
N ILE A 560 18.49 22.74 1.04
CA ILE A 560 18.12 21.49 1.69
C ILE A 560 18.95 21.18 2.92
N GLY A 561 20.28 21.13 2.80
CA GLY A 561 21.13 20.87 3.97
C GLY A 561 20.88 21.90 5.05
N THR A 562 20.66 23.16 4.63
CA THR A 562 20.33 24.28 5.55
C THR A 562 18.90 24.19 6.09
N LYS A 563 17.94 23.58 5.39
CA LYS A 563 16.54 23.51 5.83
C LYS A 563 16.21 22.25 6.61
N VAL A 564 16.82 21.10 6.28
CA VAL A 564 16.79 19.91 7.15
C VAL A 564 17.53 20.19 8.46
N LEU A 565 18.66 20.90 8.40
CA LEU A 565 19.34 21.42 9.60
C LEU A 565 18.52 22.49 10.31
N ARG A 566 17.79 23.38 9.61
CA ARG A 566 16.88 24.34 10.24
C ARG A 566 15.61 23.71 10.78
N ALA A 567 15.08 22.66 10.20
CA ALA A 567 14.01 21.89 10.83
C ALA A 567 14.54 21.19 12.10
N LYS A 568 15.75 20.62 12.06
CA LYS A 568 16.44 20.06 13.24
C LYS A 568 16.96 21.14 14.20
N GLU A 569 17.42 22.30 13.72
CA GLU A 569 17.80 23.43 14.58
C GLU A 569 16.60 24.12 15.21
N ILE A 570 15.41 24.03 14.59
CA ILE A 570 14.14 24.41 15.23
C ILE A 570 13.74 23.36 16.28
N GLU A 571 14.12 22.10 16.09
CA GLU A 571 13.95 21.04 17.09
C GLU A 571 15.06 21.02 18.16
N THR A 572 16.29 21.50 17.87
CA THR A 572 17.45 21.43 18.77
C THR A 572 18.06 22.79 19.14
N GLY A 573 17.68 23.89 18.47
CA GLY A 573 18.19 25.24 18.71
C GLY A 573 17.39 26.00 19.75
N SER A 574 17.81 25.93 21.00
CA SER A 574 17.16 26.43 22.22
C SER A 574 15.79 25.82 22.44
N ALA A 575 15.77 24.79 23.28
CA ALA A 575 14.61 24.06 23.73
C ALA A 575 13.37 24.94 23.93
N ILE A 576 12.58 25.14 22.90
CA ILE A 576 11.15 25.16 23.09
C ILE A 576 10.78 23.68 23.14
N GLU A 577 10.79 23.13 24.34
CA GLU A 577 10.10 21.90 24.65
C GLU A 577 8.67 22.11 24.17
N VAL A 578 8.32 21.60 22.98
CA VAL A 578 6.97 21.72 22.46
C VAL A 578 6.13 20.75 23.27
N VAL A 579 5.64 21.26 24.38
CA VAL A 579 4.70 20.55 25.23
C VAL A 579 3.38 20.52 24.50
N TYR A 580 3.02 19.39 23.94
CA TYR A 580 1.65 19.17 23.49
C TYR A 580 0.72 18.95 24.69
N PRO A 581 -0.49 19.49 24.67
CA PRO A 581 -1.13 20.22 23.55
C PRO A 581 -0.71 21.69 23.45
N ILE A 582 -0.56 22.18 22.19
CA ILE A 582 -0.25 23.59 21.90
C ILE A 582 -1.45 24.48 22.23
N ASN A 583 -1.25 25.50 23.04
CA ASN A 583 -2.29 26.48 23.35
C ASN A 583 -2.48 27.44 22.18
N ILE A 584 -3.60 27.32 21.43
CA ILE A 584 -3.89 28.13 20.25
C ILE A 584 -4.17 29.60 20.58
N ASN A 585 -4.48 29.91 21.84
CA ASN A 585 -4.69 31.28 22.30
C ASN A 585 -3.38 32.05 22.57
N THR A 586 -2.29 31.34 22.86
CA THR A 586 -1.02 31.96 23.27
C THR A 586 0.15 31.64 22.35
N ALA A 587 0.10 30.52 21.62
CA ALA A 587 1.19 30.08 20.75
C ALA A 587 1.57 31.13 19.70
N ASP A 588 2.87 31.31 19.45
CA ASP A 588 3.36 32.13 18.36
C ASP A 588 3.17 31.46 16.98
N GLN A 589 3.49 32.19 15.92
CA GLN A 589 3.31 31.71 14.56
C GLN A 589 4.18 30.47 14.28
N ALA A 590 5.39 30.42 14.80
CA ALA A 590 6.30 29.31 14.60
C ALA A 590 5.79 28.04 15.29
N THR A 591 5.33 28.18 16.54
CA THR A 591 4.73 27.10 17.32
C THR A 591 3.44 26.56 16.67
N LEU A 592 2.58 27.43 16.14
CA LEU A 592 1.36 27.02 15.42
C LEU A 592 1.67 26.26 14.13
N GLN A 593 2.77 26.57 13.46
CA GLN A 593 3.19 25.85 12.25
C GLN A 593 3.71 24.42 12.52
N LEU A 594 3.94 24.05 13.77
CA LEU A 594 4.26 22.68 14.17
C LEU A 594 3.02 21.76 14.16
N LEU A 595 1.83 22.33 14.08
CA LEU A 595 0.59 21.56 13.95
C LEU A 595 0.45 20.99 12.54
N PRO A 596 0.10 19.68 12.39
CA PRO A 596 -0.04 19.04 11.08
C PRO A 596 -1.01 19.77 10.16
N GLY A 597 -0.53 20.24 9.00
CA GLY A 597 -1.32 20.97 8.01
C GLY A 597 -1.60 22.44 8.35
N ILE A 598 -0.93 23.00 9.35
CA ILE A 598 -0.96 24.43 9.67
C ILE A 598 0.34 25.07 9.18
N GLY A 599 0.37 25.48 7.93
CA GLY A 599 1.45 26.27 7.39
C GLY A 599 1.34 27.77 7.77
N LYS A 600 2.30 28.59 7.30
CA LYS A 600 2.42 30.01 7.61
C LYS A 600 1.10 30.78 7.45
N THR A 601 0.37 30.54 6.38
CA THR A 601 -0.90 31.21 6.08
C THR A 601 -1.98 30.89 7.11
N TYR A 602 -2.11 29.64 7.52
CA TYR A 602 -3.10 29.23 8.52
C TYR A 602 -2.72 29.68 9.92
N ALA A 603 -1.43 29.60 10.27
CA ALA A 603 -0.93 30.13 11.53
C ALA A 603 -1.20 31.64 11.65
N SER A 604 -0.99 32.43 10.58
CA SER A 604 -1.34 33.86 10.55
C SER A 604 -2.84 34.06 10.76
N ARG A 605 -3.69 33.29 10.07
CA ARG A 605 -5.16 33.41 10.22
C ARG A 605 -5.66 33.04 11.62
N ILE A 606 -5.00 32.06 12.27
CA ILE A 606 -5.29 31.70 13.67
C ILE A 606 -4.96 32.88 14.58
N ILE A 607 -3.82 33.53 14.38
CA ILE A 607 -3.42 34.72 15.14
C ILE A 607 -4.35 35.87 14.88
N GLU A 608 -4.68 36.18 13.63
CA GLU A 608 -5.64 37.22 13.25
C GLU A 608 -7.00 37.01 13.91
N TYR A 609 -7.54 35.78 13.80
CA TYR A 609 -8.84 35.45 14.40
C TYR A 609 -8.84 35.66 15.93
N ARG A 610 -7.81 35.18 16.65
CA ARG A 610 -7.76 35.37 18.12
C ARG A 610 -7.62 36.83 18.54
N LEU A 611 -6.94 37.64 17.74
CA LEU A 611 -6.80 39.07 18.00
C LEU A 611 -8.13 39.80 17.81
N GLU A 612 -8.87 39.47 16.75
CA GLU A 612 -10.17 40.07 16.44
C GLU A 612 -11.28 39.65 17.40
N ASN A 613 -11.23 38.38 17.89
CA ASN A 613 -12.30 37.77 18.69
C ASN A 613 -11.94 37.59 20.18
N LYS A 614 -10.86 38.22 20.65
CA LYS A 614 -10.36 38.11 22.05
C LYS A 614 -10.02 36.68 22.46
N GLY A 615 -9.59 35.86 21.53
CA GLY A 615 -9.23 34.46 21.72
C GLY A 615 -10.28 33.49 21.18
N PHE A 616 -9.92 32.18 21.26
CA PHE A 616 -10.82 31.09 20.99
C PHE A 616 -11.54 30.67 22.27
N SER A 617 -12.86 30.60 22.22
CA SER A 617 -13.69 30.09 23.33
C SER A 617 -13.94 28.59 23.28
N SER A 618 -13.81 28.00 22.09
CA SER A 618 -13.87 26.58 21.83
C SER A 618 -12.88 26.18 20.73
N ILE A 619 -12.46 24.90 20.71
CA ILE A 619 -11.62 24.37 19.63
C ILE A 619 -12.37 24.41 18.29
N GLU A 620 -13.69 24.29 18.32
CA GLU A 620 -14.58 24.40 17.16
C GLU A 620 -14.55 25.80 16.50
N ASP A 621 -14.13 26.84 17.20
CA ASP A 621 -14.00 28.18 16.63
C ASP A 621 -12.96 28.21 15.49
N LEU A 622 -12.04 27.24 15.43
CA LEU A 622 -11.12 27.09 14.32
C LEU A 622 -11.82 26.82 12.98
N LEU A 623 -13.01 26.25 12.98
CA LEU A 623 -13.81 26.07 11.76
C LEU A 623 -14.30 27.39 11.14
N LYS A 624 -14.25 28.48 11.89
CA LYS A 624 -14.60 29.83 11.39
C LYS A 624 -13.46 30.46 10.58
N ILE A 625 -12.27 29.85 10.62
CA ILE A 625 -11.10 30.34 9.88
C ILE A 625 -11.13 29.77 8.47
N LYS A 626 -11.08 30.66 7.47
CA LYS A 626 -11.07 30.26 6.06
C LYS A 626 -9.91 29.29 5.79
N GLY A 627 -10.27 28.08 5.34
CA GLY A 627 -9.35 26.99 5.00
C GLY A 627 -9.04 26.02 6.15
N ILE A 628 -9.61 26.21 7.35
CA ILE A 628 -9.56 25.20 8.42
C ILE A 628 -10.92 24.48 8.47
N GLY A 629 -11.06 23.44 7.68
CA GLY A 629 -12.25 22.60 7.68
C GLY A 629 -12.21 21.47 8.71
N ALA A 630 -13.29 20.68 8.78
CA ALA A 630 -13.45 19.62 9.75
C ALA A 630 -12.33 18.57 9.71
N LYS A 631 -11.84 18.20 8.52
CA LYS A 631 -10.73 17.25 8.35
C LYS A 631 -9.43 17.77 9.00
N ARG A 632 -9.10 19.04 8.79
CA ARG A 632 -7.89 19.67 9.37
C ARG A 632 -8.04 19.84 10.88
N LEU A 633 -9.21 20.28 11.34
CA LEU A 633 -9.50 20.38 12.77
C LEU A 633 -9.38 19.03 13.47
N ALA A 634 -9.92 17.96 12.91
CA ALA A 634 -9.84 16.62 13.50
C ALA A 634 -8.38 16.16 13.66
N ARG A 635 -7.50 16.51 12.71
CA ARG A 635 -6.07 16.16 12.74
C ARG A 635 -5.31 16.88 13.84
N ILE A 636 -5.61 18.16 14.07
CA ILE A 636 -4.89 18.96 15.07
C ILE A 636 -5.56 18.95 16.44
N ARG A 637 -6.82 18.55 16.55
CA ARG A 637 -7.59 18.55 17.81
C ARG A 637 -6.87 17.88 19.00
N PRO A 638 -6.26 16.68 18.86
CA PRO A 638 -5.54 16.04 19.98
C PRO A 638 -4.25 16.77 20.38
N LEU A 639 -3.78 17.70 19.55
CA LEU A 639 -2.50 18.39 19.69
C LEU A 639 -2.66 19.84 20.16
N ILE A 640 -3.90 20.31 20.42
CA ILE A 640 -4.18 21.69 20.76
C ILE A 640 -5.02 21.83 22.03
N THR A 641 -4.86 22.95 22.72
CA THR A 641 -5.64 23.34 23.88
C THR A 641 -6.01 24.83 23.83
N LEU A 642 -6.92 25.23 24.70
CA LEU A 642 -7.29 26.63 24.93
C LEU A 642 -6.65 27.22 26.18
N TYR A 643 -6.13 26.35 27.08
CA TYR A 643 -5.64 26.71 28.41
C TYR A 643 -4.25 26.19 28.67
#